data_cff656bd33d8e2743c74c6cfcf507594
#
_entry.id   cff656bd33d8e2743c74c6cfcf507594
#
_cell.length_a   1.000
_cell.length_b   1.000
_cell.length_c   1.000
_cell.angle_alpha   90.00
_cell.angle_beta   90.00
_cell.angle_gamma   90.00
#
_symmetry.space_group_name_H-M   'P 1'
#
loop_
_entity.id
_entity.type
_entity.pdbx_description
1 polymer ?
#
loop_
_entity_poly.entity_id
_entity_poly.type
_entity_poly.pdbx_seq_one_letter_code
_entity_poly.pdbx_strand_id
1 'polypeptide(L)'
;MSANLSIIKRDGSKAEFDKLKIENAILKAMKYGSGVLEEDIAKDIAEEIEKIYLQGSPSPTVSKVEELVYKELIDHKQELTAKAYEGYRAVQSFKREVNTTDDSILGLLDKSNEDVLNENSNKNGQLASTQRDLMAGEVSKDIARRKLIPAHIVQAHDEGVLHYHDMDYAIQPIHNCMLINLEDMLTNGTVINNKLVESPKSFATACTVTTQIIAQIASGQYGGNSITIKHIAPFLRVSYNKYFEKYKEKYSLEMAHELAEDRMLEELKSGIQTIRYQLSTLHTSNGQSPFSTIYLEIEEGGEFEREEALICEEMILQRLEGMKNYRGQEIGEEFPKLVYLLDEHNCLEGGKYDYITKLAAKCNTKRLVPDYQSAKIMRRNYDGETFPPMGCRSHLSNWKDENGNYKWYGRFNQGVVSLNLVQVALTANKDMKKFWEVLDERLDLCREALMVRHNLLLGTPSDISPIHWQHGGIARLEKGEKIDPLLKNGYSTLSLGYVGIYEMTQAMLGVSHTTEEGEEFALQVMNHLKDACDLWKKETGLGFGLYGTPGESLTSRFCRIDKQKFGEIENVTDRMYYTNSYHVHVTEEIDAFEKLKFESQFHDISLGGCISYVEVPDMSKNLPAVEQIINYIYHNIQYAEINTKPDVCFKCGYTGEIKLDDDMEWYCPNCGNKDKDEMQVMRRTCGYIGSNMWGKGRTQEISQRVLHL
;
A
#
# COMPACT_ATOMS: atom_id res chain seq x y z
N MET A 1 -0.83 15.15 -43.99
CA MET A 1 -1.13 15.30 -42.56
C MET A 1 0.20 15.46 -41.89
N SER A 2 0.54 16.64 -41.32
CA SER A 2 1.76 16.85 -40.56
C SER A 2 1.60 16.06 -39.28
N ALA A 3 2.47 15.06 -39.06
CA ALA A 3 2.55 14.36 -37.79
C ALA A 3 2.88 15.41 -36.72
N ASN A 4 1.99 15.64 -35.76
CA ASN A 4 2.28 16.51 -34.63
C ASN A 4 3.37 15.83 -33.80
N LEU A 5 4.58 16.37 -33.87
CA LEU A 5 5.71 15.90 -33.07
C LEU A 5 5.44 16.19 -31.59
N SER A 6 5.58 15.20 -30.74
CA SER A 6 5.39 15.35 -29.29
C SER A 6 6.71 15.17 -28.54
N ILE A 7 6.82 15.83 -27.38
CA ILE A 7 7.96 15.73 -26.46
C ILE A 7 7.49 15.19 -25.11
N ILE A 8 8.28 14.33 -24.51
CA ILE A 8 8.03 13.83 -23.15
C ILE A 8 8.66 14.82 -22.17
N LYS A 9 7.82 15.48 -21.37
CA LYS A 9 8.25 16.38 -20.30
C LYS A 9 8.92 15.59 -19.16
N ARG A 10 9.59 16.30 -18.27
CA ARG A 10 10.25 15.70 -17.10
C ARG A 10 9.30 15.03 -16.11
N ASP A 11 8.03 15.44 -16.10
CA ASP A 11 6.95 14.81 -15.31
C ASP A 11 6.34 13.57 -16.00
N GLY A 12 6.88 13.17 -17.17
CA GLY A 12 6.38 12.05 -17.98
C GLY A 12 5.21 12.39 -18.88
N SER A 13 4.61 13.58 -18.76
CA SER A 13 3.50 14.00 -19.63
C SER A 13 3.97 14.30 -21.03
N LYS A 14 3.11 14.05 -22.04
CA LYS A 14 3.35 14.45 -23.43
C LYS A 14 2.88 15.88 -23.65
N ALA A 15 3.67 16.64 -24.41
CA ALA A 15 3.30 17.96 -24.88
C ALA A 15 3.68 18.09 -26.36
N GLU A 16 3.09 19.04 -27.05
CA GLU A 16 3.48 19.39 -28.41
C GLU A 16 4.93 19.89 -28.43
N PHE A 17 5.74 19.39 -29.39
CA PHE A 17 7.12 19.82 -29.57
C PHE A 17 7.13 21.25 -30.15
N ASP A 18 7.77 22.15 -29.42
CA ASP A 18 7.83 23.57 -29.76
C ASP A 18 9.28 24.00 -29.96
N LYS A 19 9.71 24.10 -31.23
CA LYS A 19 11.08 24.52 -31.59
C LYS A 19 11.40 25.94 -31.15
N LEU A 20 10.42 26.82 -31.00
CA LEU A 20 10.65 28.18 -30.51
C LEU A 20 11.21 28.21 -29.09
N LYS A 21 10.88 27.19 -28.29
CA LYS A 21 11.48 27.05 -26.95
C LYS A 21 12.96 26.73 -27.00
N ILE A 22 13.39 25.94 -27.99
CA ILE A 22 14.82 25.61 -28.21
C ILE A 22 15.54 26.88 -28.70
N GLU A 23 15.04 27.54 -29.74
CA GLU A 23 15.58 28.80 -30.26
C GLU A 23 15.74 29.84 -29.15
N ASN A 24 14.71 30.13 -28.39
CA ASN A 24 14.77 31.05 -27.27
C ASN A 24 15.75 30.66 -26.17
N ALA A 25 15.92 29.37 -25.90
CA ALA A 25 16.93 28.90 -24.93
C ALA A 25 18.35 29.13 -25.42
N ILE A 26 18.61 28.91 -26.73
CA ILE A 26 19.91 29.17 -27.38
C ILE A 26 20.20 30.67 -27.36
N LEU A 27 19.28 31.52 -27.79
CA LEU A 27 19.45 32.98 -27.78
C LEU A 27 19.73 33.52 -26.36
N LYS A 28 19.10 32.98 -25.34
CA LYS A 28 19.44 33.31 -23.95
C LYS A 28 20.85 32.88 -23.60
N ALA A 29 21.30 31.69 -24.03
CA ALA A 29 22.64 31.22 -23.79
C ALA A 29 23.68 32.07 -24.54
N MET A 30 23.40 32.51 -25.76
CA MET A 30 24.25 33.43 -26.54
C MET A 30 24.46 34.74 -25.80
N LYS A 31 23.37 35.33 -25.27
CA LYS A 31 23.44 36.57 -24.50
C LYS A 31 24.43 36.52 -23.33
N TYR A 32 24.52 35.38 -22.64
CA TYR A 32 25.37 35.20 -21.46
C TYR A 32 26.70 34.53 -21.77
N GLY A 33 26.84 33.88 -22.94
CA GLY A 33 28.05 33.21 -23.40
C GLY A 33 28.93 34.09 -24.26
N SER A 34 28.60 34.21 -25.54
CA SER A 34 29.35 35.02 -26.51
C SER A 34 29.06 36.52 -26.44
N GLY A 35 27.89 36.89 -25.90
CA GLY A 35 27.37 38.26 -25.90
C GLY A 35 26.84 38.72 -27.28
N VAL A 36 26.92 37.87 -28.30
CA VAL A 36 26.46 38.13 -29.67
C VAL A 36 25.22 37.26 -29.94
N LEU A 37 24.11 37.86 -30.35
CA LEU A 37 22.90 37.16 -30.71
C LEU A 37 22.93 36.83 -32.20
N GLU A 38 23.07 35.57 -32.53
CA GLU A 38 23.07 35.05 -33.92
C GLU A 38 21.78 34.26 -34.12
N GLU A 39 20.69 34.99 -34.43
CA GLU A 39 19.33 34.45 -34.54
C GLU A 39 19.21 33.34 -35.59
N ASP A 40 19.94 33.49 -36.72
CA ASP A 40 19.94 32.49 -37.80
C ASP A 40 20.52 31.15 -37.30
N ILE A 41 21.62 31.17 -36.54
CA ILE A 41 22.24 29.95 -36.00
C ILE A 41 21.31 29.28 -34.96
N ALA A 42 20.68 30.08 -34.09
CA ALA A 42 19.76 29.53 -33.12
C ALA A 42 18.56 28.84 -33.78
N LYS A 43 18.05 29.42 -34.85
CA LYS A 43 16.97 28.88 -35.68
C LYS A 43 17.39 27.61 -36.44
N ASP A 44 18.58 27.63 -37.07
CA ASP A 44 19.13 26.49 -37.82
C ASP A 44 19.29 25.27 -36.90
N ILE A 45 19.85 25.44 -35.69
CA ILE A 45 20.02 24.38 -34.71
C ILE A 45 18.62 23.83 -34.27
N ALA A 46 17.67 24.71 -34.00
CA ALA A 46 16.32 24.29 -33.62
C ALA A 46 15.60 23.50 -34.72
N GLU A 47 15.81 23.86 -35.99
CA GLU A 47 15.28 23.16 -37.17
C GLU A 47 16.00 21.82 -37.41
N GLU A 48 17.31 21.71 -37.18
CA GLU A 48 18.04 20.46 -37.26
C GLU A 48 17.57 19.45 -36.24
N ILE A 49 17.34 19.88 -34.99
CA ILE A 49 16.80 19.02 -33.91
C ILE A 49 15.38 18.56 -34.26
N GLU A 50 14.53 19.46 -34.78
CA GLU A 50 13.18 19.09 -35.21
C GLU A 50 13.22 18.01 -36.32
N LYS A 51 14.12 18.16 -37.32
CA LYS A 51 14.28 17.20 -38.42
C LYS A 51 14.73 15.82 -37.96
N ILE A 52 15.60 15.72 -36.95
CA ILE A 52 16.05 14.44 -36.39
C ILE A 52 14.83 13.62 -35.89
N TYR A 53 13.87 14.27 -35.26
CA TYR A 53 12.69 13.58 -34.70
C TYR A 53 11.54 13.41 -35.69
N LEU A 54 11.42 14.22 -36.70
CA LEU A 54 10.43 14.05 -37.79
C LEU A 54 10.71 12.82 -38.68
N GLN A 55 11.93 12.26 -38.65
CA GLN A 55 12.33 11.10 -39.46
C GLN A 55 11.96 9.73 -38.83
N GLY A 56 11.05 9.65 -37.84
CA GLY A 56 10.52 8.40 -37.33
C GLY A 56 11.10 7.90 -36.02
N SER A 57 11.78 8.76 -35.26
CA SER A 57 12.22 8.47 -33.90
C SER A 57 11.08 8.57 -32.90
N PRO A 58 11.08 7.80 -31.79
CA PRO A 58 10.09 7.96 -30.73
C PRO A 58 10.14 9.38 -30.15
N SER A 59 9.05 9.85 -29.56
CA SER A 59 8.98 11.17 -28.92
C SER A 59 10.16 11.42 -28.00
N PRO A 60 10.96 12.50 -28.21
CA PRO A 60 12.14 12.74 -27.41
C PRO A 60 11.78 13.17 -25.99
N THR A 61 12.67 12.88 -25.04
CA THR A 61 12.62 13.52 -23.71
C THR A 61 13.28 14.90 -23.75
N VAL A 62 12.87 15.78 -22.83
CA VAL A 62 13.51 17.11 -22.68
C VAL A 62 15.02 16.99 -22.50
N SER A 63 15.49 16.03 -21.69
CA SER A 63 16.93 15.80 -21.46
C SER A 63 17.68 15.44 -22.73
N LYS A 64 17.05 14.63 -23.60
CA LYS A 64 17.66 14.24 -24.87
C LYS A 64 17.76 15.41 -25.85
N VAL A 65 16.74 16.26 -25.88
CA VAL A 65 16.76 17.50 -26.68
C VAL A 65 17.87 18.44 -26.17
N GLU A 66 18.03 18.59 -24.85
CA GLU A 66 19.08 19.42 -24.25
C GLU A 66 20.49 18.91 -24.58
N GLU A 67 20.70 17.59 -24.61
CA GLU A 67 21.98 17.00 -25.05
C GLU A 67 22.27 17.33 -26.53
N LEU A 68 21.28 17.22 -27.39
CA LEU A 68 21.40 17.55 -28.80
C LEU A 68 21.68 19.03 -29.02
N VAL A 69 20.99 19.92 -28.31
CA VAL A 69 21.27 21.38 -28.37
C VAL A 69 22.72 21.66 -28.02
N TYR A 70 23.26 21.06 -26.97
CA TYR A 70 24.67 21.25 -26.61
C TYR A 70 25.62 20.78 -27.70
N LYS A 71 25.37 19.58 -28.26
CA LYS A 71 26.19 19.01 -29.35
C LYS A 71 26.16 19.90 -30.59
N GLU A 72 24.95 20.30 -31.04
CA GLU A 72 24.81 21.16 -32.22
C GLU A 72 25.48 22.53 -32.03
N LEU A 73 25.42 23.11 -30.83
CA LEU A 73 26.16 24.34 -30.51
C LEU A 73 27.67 24.18 -30.67
N ILE A 74 28.24 23.05 -30.27
CA ILE A 74 29.66 22.74 -30.48
C ILE A 74 29.96 22.57 -31.99
N ASP A 75 29.12 21.82 -32.70
CA ASP A 75 29.29 21.55 -34.14
C ASP A 75 29.19 22.85 -34.96
N HIS A 76 28.37 23.82 -34.54
CA HIS A 76 28.28 25.17 -35.10
C HIS A 76 29.37 26.15 -34.59
N LYS A 77 30.41 25.66 -33.90
CA LYS A 77 31.52 26.44 -33.34
C LYS A 77 31.11 27.52 -32.34
N GLN A 78 29.96 27.31 -31.66
CA GLN A 78 29.42 28.17 -30.63
C GLN A 78 29.87 27.76 -29.21
N GLU A 79 31.17 27.57 -28.99
CA GLU A 79 31.71 27.00 -27.76
C GLU A 79 31.40 27.80 -26.49
N LEU A 80 31.42 29.14 -26.56
CA LEU A 80 31.08 30.00 -25.42
C LEU A 80 29.61 29.92 -25.11
N THR A 81 28.76 29.86 -26.14
CA THR A 81 27.32 29.67 -26.00
C THR A 81 26.98 28.27 -25.43
N ALA A 82 27.66 27.24 -25.92
CA ALA A 82 27.52 25.87 -25.42
C ALA A 82 27.85 25.78 -23.90
N LYS A 83 28.97 26.40 -23.49
CA LYS A 83 29.36 26.46 -22.07
C LYS A 83 28.36 27.24 -21.23
N ALA A 84 27.83 28.37 -21.73
CA ALA A 84 26.81 29.13 -21.04
C ALA A 84 25.48 28.34 -20.95
N TYR A 85 25.10 27.60 -22.00
CA TYR A 85 23.95 26.73 -22.03
C TYR A 85 24.05 25.59 -20.99
N GLU A 86 25.20 24.92 -20.96
CA GLU A 86 25.51 23.87 -20.00
C GLU A 86 25.58 24.42 -18.56
N GLY A 87 26.22 25.56 -18.36
CA GLY A 87 26.28 26.25 -17.06
C GLY A 87 24.87 26.64 -16.54
N TYR A 88 24.03 27.17 -17.44
CA TYR A 88 22.64 27.45 -17.09
C TYR A 88 21.86 26.18 -16.71
N ARG A 89 22.05 25.12 -17.51
CA ARG A 89 21.45 23.80 -17.24
C ARG A 89 21.91 23.23 -15.90
N ALA A 90 23.22 23.29 -15.62
CA ALA A 90 23.78 22.86 -14.34
C ALA A 90 23.24 23.68 -13.15
N VAL A 91 23.17 25.02 -13.30
CA VAL A 91 22.58 25.90 -12.27
C VAL A 91 21.09 25.61 -12.05
N GLN A 92 20.33 25.36 -13.12
CA GLN A 92 18.91 24.98 -12.98
C GLN A 92 18.73 23.58 -12.38
N SER A 93 19.63 22.64 -12.69
CA SER A 93 19.69 21.33 -12.05
C SER A 93 20.05 21.47 -10.57
N PHE A 94 21.11 22.23 -10.28
CA PHE A 94 21.55 22.51 -8.92
C PHE A 94 20.48 23.24 -8.10
N LYS A 95 19.81 24.25 -8.65
CA LYS A 95 18.68 24.93 -7.98
C LYS A 95 17.55 23.96 -7.68
N ARG A 96 17.25 23.04 -8.59
CA ARG A 96 16.24 21.99 -8.38
C ARG A 96 16.67 20.96 -7.33
N GLU A 97 17.97 20.65 -7.25
CA GLU A 97 18.54 19.74 -6.26
C GLU A 97 18.71 20.37 -4.87
N VAL A 98 19.00 21.67 -4.81
CA VAL A 98 19.26 22.41 -3.54
C VAL A 98 18.00 23.01 -2.94
N ASN A 99 16.99 23.37 -3.75
CA ASN A 99 15.73 23.96 -3.27
C ASN A 99 14.58 22.96 -3.17
N THR A 100 14.83 21.64 -3.29
CA THR A 100 13.77 20.63 -3.32
C THR A 100 12.94 20.62 -2.05
N THR A 101 13.55 20.81 -0.88
CA THR A 101 12.82 20.76 0.40
C THR A 101 11.96 21.99 0.60
N ASP A 102 12.51 23.19 0.38
CA ASP A 102 11.77 24.46 0.52
C ASP A 102 10.66 24.55 -0.53
N ASP A 103 10.95 24.20 -1.79
CA ASP A 103 9.95 24.18 -2.87
C ASP A 103 8.86 23.15 -2.63
N SER A 104 9.21 21.96 -2.12
CA SER A 104 8.24 20.94 -1.73
C SER A 104 7.33 21.40 -0.60
N ILE A 105 7.91 22.05 0.43
CA ILE A 105 7.14 22.58 1.56
C ILE A 105 6.24 23.74 1.12
N LEU A 106 6.76 24.67 0.32
CA LEU A 106 5.96 25.78 -0.23
C LEU A 106 4.86 25.25 -1.14
N GLY A 107 5.16 24.24 -1.98
CA GLY A 107 4.17 23.57 -2.82
C GLY A 107 3.08 22.82 -2.05
N LEU A 108 3.36 22.37 -0.82
CA LEU A 108 2.32 21.84 0.08
C LEU A 108 1.39 22.95 0.58
N LEU A 109 1.93 24.13 0.90
CA LEU A 109 1.17 25.26 1.42
C LEU A 109 0.28 25.89 0.35
N ASP A 110 0.77 26.05 -0.87
CA ASP A 110 0.03 26.60 -2.00
C ASP A 110 -0.75 25.54 -2.81
N LYS A 111 -0.69 24.27 -2.39
CA LYS A 111 -1.37 23.10 -3.00
C LYS A 111 -0.92 22.76 -4.41
N SER A 112 0.27 23.17 -4.81
CA SER A 112 0.84 22.87 -6.12
C SER A 112 1.64 21.56 -6.17
N ASN A 113 2.02 20.99 -5.02
CA ASN A 113 2.75 19.72 -4.93
C ASN A 113 1.78 18.52 -4.90
N GLU A 114 1.18 18.21 -6.08
CA GLU A 114 0.23 17.10 -6.23
C GLU A 114 0.86 15.74 -5.88
N ASP A 115 2.15 15.53 -6.14
CA ASP A 115 2.82 14.26 -5.89
C ASP A 115 2.84 13.92 -4.40
N VAL A 116 3.14 14.89 -3.53
CA VAL A 116 3.13 14.68 -2.06
C VAL A 116 1.71 14.69 -1.50
N LEU A 117 0.84 15.59 -1.96
CA LEU A 117 -0.55 15.68 -1.51
C LEU A 117 -1.36 14.41 -1.80
N ASN A 118 -1.05 13.70 -2.90
CA ASN A 118 -1.73 12.49 -3.35
C ASN A 118 -0.88 11.21 -3.19
N GLU A 119 0.20 11.25 -2.42
CA GLU A 119 1.06 10.09 -2.18
C GLU A 119 0.30 8.97 -1.46
N ASN A 120 -0.60 9.34 -0.55
CA ASN A 120 -1.42 8.41 0.21
C ASN A 120 -2.90 8.79 0.12
N SER A 121 -3.73 7.93 -0.46
CA SER A 121 -5.16 8.14 -0.67
C SER A 121 -6.01 8.30 0.61
N ASN A 122 -5.44 8.00 1.78
CA ASN A 122 -6.10 8.10 3.08
C ASN A 122 -5.68 9.36 3.88
N LYS A 123 -4.71 10.13 3.37
CA LYS A 123 -4.28 11.41 3.97
C LYS A 123 -4.90 12.59 3.23
N ASN A 124 -5.68 13.40 3.94
CA ASN A 124 -6.19 14.65 3.37
C ASN A 124 -5.18 15.80 3.57
N GLY A 125 -4.32 16.02 2.58
CA GLY A 125 -3.30 17.07 2.60
C GLY A 125 -3.83 18.52 2.69
N GLN A 126 -5.14 18.72 2.64
CA GLN A 126 -5.75 20.04 2.85
C GLN A 126 -5.93 20.40 4.33
N LEU A 127 -5.90 19.41 5.23
CA LEU A 127 -6.03 19.62 6.67
C LEU A 127 -4.71 20.09 7.29
N ALA A 128 -4.77 21.07 8.17
CA ALA A 128 -3.58 21.63 8.81
C ALA A 128 -2.76 20.61 9.60
N SER A 129 -3.41 19.62 10.23
CA SER A 129 -2.74 18.51 10.93
C SER A 129 -1.94 17.64 9.97
N THR A 130 -2.53 17.29 8.83
CA THR A 130 -1.88 16.48 7.78
C THR A 130 -0.75 17.26 7.10
N GLN A 131 -0.95 18.53 6.78
CA GLN A 131 0.11 19.39 6.22
C GLN A 131 1.34 19.44 7.12
N ARG A 132 1.13 19.51 8.45
CA ARG A 132 2.22 19.50 9.41
C ARG A 132 3.03 18.20 9.38
N ASP A 133 2.37 17.05 9.27
CA ASP A 133 3.02 15.75 9.13
C ASP A 133 3.79 15.66 7.81
N LEU A 134 3.16 16.05 6.70
CA LEU A 134 3.80 16.07 5.38
C LEU A 134 5.04 16.99 5.34
N MET A 135 4.99 18.18 5.95
CA MET A 135 6.16 19.05 6.05
C MET A 135 7.29 18.41 6.87
N ALA A 136 6.96 17.76 7.98
CA ALA A 136 7.94 17.00 8.77
C ALA A 136 8.54 15.86 7.96
N GLY A 137 7.74 15.18 7.15
CA GLY A 137 8.15 14.13 6.23
C GLY A 137 9.15 14.62 5.17
N GLU A 138 8.90 15.75 4.52
CA GLU A 138 9.83 16.33 3.52
C GLU A 138 11.19 16.71 4.14
N VAL A 139 11.20 17.30 5.34
CA VAL A 139 12.46 17.58 6.07
C VAL A 139 13.19 16.29 6.44
N SER A 140 12.46 15.29 6.93
CA SER A 140 13.00 13.99 7.30
C SER A 140 13.63 13.28 6.08
N LYS A 141 12.95 13.26 4.96
CA LYS A 141 13.37 12.68 3.70
C LYS A 141 14.67 13.34 3.19
N ASP A 142 14.76 14.66 3.21
CA ASP A 142 15.97 15.40 2.82
C ASP A 142 17.17 15.03 3.71
N ILE A 143 16.98 15.01 5.04
CA ILE A 143 18.05 14.63 5.98
C ILE A 143 18.47 13.17 5.77
N ALA A 144 17.51 12.26 5.62
CA ALA A 144 17.79 10.84 5.38
C ALA A 144 18.65 10.65 4.13
N ARG A 145 18.30 11.31 3.03
CA ARG A 145 19.02 11.26 1.74
C ARG A 145 20.46 11.77 1.84
N ARG A 146 20.67 12.84 2.59
CA ARG A 146 21.99 13.49 2.67
C ARG A 146 22.91 12.92 3.75
N LYS A 147 22.37 12.25 4.78
CA LYS A 147 23.12 11.93 5.99
C LYS A 147 23.04 10.47 6.44
N LEU A 148 21.98 9.75 6.13
CA LEU A 148 21.72 8.42 6.70
C LEU A 148 21.81 7.30 5.67
N ILE A 149 21.31 7.54 4.47
CA ILE A 149 21.28 6.53 3.41
C ILE A 149 22.51 6.73 2.51
N PRO A 150 23.24 5.64 2.17
CA PRO A 150 24.38 5.73 1.25
C PRO A 150 24.02 6.38 -0.09
N ALA A 151 24.89 7.24 -0.61
CA ALA A 151 24.60 8.05 -1.80
C ALA A 151 24.23 7.21 -3.03
N HIS A 152 24.87 6.04 -3.23
CA HIS A 152 24.55 5.14 -4.34
C HIS A 152 23.16 4.49 -4.21
N ILE A 153 22.68 4.23 -2.99
CA ILE A 153 21.29 3.76 -2.74
C ILE A 153 20.30 4.87 -3.03
N VAL A 154 20.59 6.11 -2.61
CA VAL A 154 19.79 7.29 -2.96
C VAL A 154 19.73 7.46 -4.48
N GLN A 155 20.86 7.34 -5.17
CA GLN A 155 20.91 7.39 -6.63
C GLN A 155 20.08 6.28 -7.27
N ALA A 156 20.21 5.03 -6.81
CA ALA A 156 19.41 3.90 -7.29
C ALA A 156 17.89 4.13 -7.09
N HIS A 157 17.52 4.75 -5.97
CA HIS A 157 16.14 5.17 -5.72
C HIS A 157 15.70 6.24 -6.74
N ASP A 158 16.49 7.29 -6.95
CA ASP A 158 16.15 8.40 -7.86
C ASP A 158 16.06 7.95 -9.31
N GLU A 159 16.95 7.06 -9.74
CA GLU A 159 16.95 6.47 -11.08
C GLU A 159 15.88 5.40 -11.31
N GLY A 160 15.07 5.10 -10.28
CA GLY A 160 13.99 4.12 -10.37
C GLY A 160 14.44 2.66 -10.43
N VAL A 161 15.68 2.35 -10.07
CA VAL A 161 16.20 0.97 -9.96
C VAL A 161 15.49 0.23 -8.83
N LEU A 162 15.37 0.90 -7.69
CA LEU A 162 14.66 0.44 -6.51
C LEU A 162 13.84 1.59 -5.91
N HIS A 163 12.94 1.23 -5.00
CA HIS A 163 12.24 2.19 -4.15
C HIS A 163 12.52 1.89 -2.68
N TYR A 164 13.16 2.82 -2.01
CA TYR A 164 13.30 2.81 -0.56
C TYR A 164 12.03 3.42 0.02
N HIS A 165 11.14 2.58 0.55
CA HIS A 165 9.83 3.03 1.07
C HIS A 165 9.97 3.92 2.30
N ASP A 166 8.99 4.78 2.55
CA ASP A 166 8.85 5.57 3.79
C ASP A 166 10.16 6.25 4.21
N MET A 167 10.82 6.90 3.25
CA MET A 167 12.07 7.64 3.46
C MET A 167 11.84 8.86 4.34
N ASP A 168 10.63 9.39 4.34
CA ASP A 168 10.11 10.47 5.16
C ASP A 168 10.08 10.14 6.66
N TYR A 169 10.11 8.86 7.03
CA TYR A 169 10.22 8.40 8.43
C TYR A 169 11.62 7.86 8.79
N ALA A 170 12.56 7.81 7.85
CA ALA A 170 13.85 7.14 8.04
C ALA A 170 14.76 7.76 9.12
N ILE A 171 14.57 9.04 9.50
CA ILE A 171 15.34 9.67 10.57
C ILE A 171 14.85 9.25 11.97
N GLN A 172 13.66 8.69 12.08
CA GLN A 172 13.08 8.24 13.33
C GLN A 172 13.28 6.74 13.49
N PRO A 173 13.73 6.25 14.66
CA PRO A 173 13.91 4.81 14.89
C PRO A 173 12.56 4.13 15.20
N ILE A 174 11.63 4.22 14.25
CA ILE A 174 10.31 3.60 14.28
C ILE A 174 10.22 2.53 13.18
N HIS A 175 9.31 1.59 13.36
CA HIS A 175 9.14 0.44 12.46
C HIS A 175 7.91 0.59 11.54
N ASN A 176 7.79 -0.30 10.57
CA ASN A 176 6.66 -0.37 9.64
C ASN A 176 5.44 -1.03 10.31
N CYS A 177 4.87 -2.04 9.73
CA CYS A 177 3.66 -2.73 10.18
C CYS A 177 3.91 -3.68 11.36
N MET A 178 2.86 -3.96 12.16
CA MET A 178 2.95 -4.90 13.27
C MET A 178 1.64 -5.66 13.54
N LEU A 179 1.77 -6.78 14.25
CA LEU A 179 0.65 -7.45 14.94
C LEU A 179 0.71 -7.06 16.42
N ILE A 180 -0.31 -6.35 16.88
CA ILE A 180 -0.38 -5.88 18.28
C ILE A 180 -0.59 -7.07 19.21
N ASN A 181 0.22 -7.19 20.24
CA ASN A 181 -0.01 -8.17 21.32
C ASN A 181 -1.10 -7.66 22.28
N LEU A 182 -2.30 -7.52 21.74
CA LEU A 182 -3.44 -6.96 22.47
C LEU A 182 -3.87 -7.85 23.65
N GLU A 183 -3.69 -9.17 23.53
CA GLU A 183 -3.96 -10.12 24.61
C GLU A 183 -3.16 -9.76 25.86
N ASP A 184 -1.85 -9.60 25.73
CA ASP A 184 -0.98 -9.23 26.84
C ASP A 184 -1.36 -7.86 27.43
N MET A 185 -1.64 -6.87 26.57
CA MET A 185 -1.98 -5.52 27.01
C MET A 185 -3.32 -5.45 27.77
N LEU A 186 -4.29 -6.26 27.38
CA LEU A 186 -5.60 -6.31 28.04
C LEU A 186 -5.57 -7.19 29.31
N THR A 187 -4.80 -8.28 29.28
CA THR A 187 -4.73 -9.22 30.43
C THR A 187 -3.87 -8.66 31.55
N ASN A 188 -2.67 -8.18 31.23
CA ASN A 188 -1.68 -7.71 32.21
C ASN A 188 -1.72 -6.19 32.44
N GLY A 189 -2.61 -5.50 31.71
CA GLY A 189 -2.66 -4.05 31.70
C GLY A 189 -1.55 -3.41 30.84
N THR A 190 -1.67 -2.13 30.60
CA THR A 190 -0.72 -1.33 29.81
C THR A 190 -0.58 0.08 30.39
N VAL A 191 0.32 0.89 29.84
CA VAL A 191 0.48 2.29 30.26
C VAL A 191 0.28 3.21 29.04
N ILE A 192 -0.61 4.18 29.17
CA ILE A 192 -0.87 5.21 28.17
C ILE A 192 -0.67 6.59 28.81
N ASN A 193 0.20 7.41 28.24
CA ASN A 193 0.53 8.74 28.78
C ASN A 193 0.85 8.73 30.30
N ASN A 194 1.71 7.81 30.74
CA ASN A 194 2.08 7.59 32.14
C ASN A 194 0.89 7.25 33.06
N LYS A 195 -0.22 6.76 32.55
CA LYS A 195 -1.36 6.28 33.31
C LYS A 195 -1.49 4.77 33.15
N LEU A 196 -1.53 4.07 34.29
CA LEU A 196 -1.81 2.64 34.27
C LEU A 196 -3.26 2.41 33.82
N VAL A 197 -3.39 1.56 32.81
CA VAL A 197 -4.64 1.03 32.32
C VAL A 197 -4.70 -0.43 32.75
N GLU A 198 -5.48 -0.71 33.77
CA GLU A 198 -5.66 -2.07 34.29
C GLU A 198 -6.47 -2.94 33.35
N SER A 199 -6.41 -4.26 33.56
CA SER A 199 -7.24 -5.22 32.81
C SER A 199 -8.72 -4.85 32.86
N PRO A 200 -9.43 -4.77 31.71
CA PRO A 200 -10.84 -4.44 31.65
C PRO A 200 -11.70 -5.44 32.42
N LYS A 201 -12.77 -4.95 33.05
CA LYS A 201 -13.76 -5.77 33.77
C LYS A 201 -15.11 -5.79 33.06
N SER A 202 -15.13 -5.49 31.76
CA SER A 202 -16.30 -5.59 30.89
C SER A 202 -15.90 -5.47 29.43
N PHE A 203 -16.73 -5.96 28.53
CA PHE A 203 -16.51 -5.87 27.09
C PHE A 203 -16.47 -4.42 26.59
N ALA A 204 -17.37 -3.57 27.06
CA ALA A 204 -17.39 -2.16 26.68
C ALA A 204 -16.09 -1.45 27.05
N THR A 205 -15.52 -1.74 28.24
CA THR A 205 -14.22 -1.19 28.65
C THR A 205 -13.08 -1.76 27.79
N ALA A 206 -13.11 -3.07 27.48
CA ALA A 206 -12.13 -3.69 26.60
C ALA A 206 -12.12 -3.06 25.20
N CYS A 207 -13.30 -2.83 24.63
CA CYS A 207 -13.45 -2.13 23.34
C CYS A 207 -12.86 -0.71 23.37
N THR A 208 -13.16 0.06 24.41
CA THR A 208 -12.62 1.44 24.56
C THR A 208 -11.10 1.44 24.72
N VAL A 209 -10.57 0.56 25.57
CA VAL A 209 -9.11 0.45 25.79
C VAL A 209 -8.41 -0.01 24.51
N THR A 210 -8.99 -0.94 23.77
CA THR A 210 -8.47 -1.40 22.48
C THR A 210 -8.31 -0.25 21.48
N THR A 211 -9.31 0.63 21.37
CA THR A 211 -9.20 1.77 20.44
C THR A 211 -8.14 2.78 20.86
N GLN A 212 -7.97 3.00 22.17
CA GLN A 212 -6.90 3.85 22.69
C GLN A 212 -5.52 3.26 22.43
N ILE A 213 -5.35 1.95 22.62
CA ILE A 213 -4.11 1.22 22.32
C ILE A 213 -3.78 1.37 20.83
N ILE A 214 -4.73 1.09 19.93
CA ILE A 214 -4.54 1.20 18.49
C ILE A 214 -4.10 2.62 18.08
N ALA A 215 -4.75 3.65 18.60
CA ALA A 215 -4.44 5.04 18.29
C ALA A 215 -3.01 5.43 18.75
N GLN A 216 -2.61 5.00 19.94
CA GLN A 216 -1.27 5.27 20.48
C GLN A 216 -0.18 4.52 19.72
N ILE A 217 -0.40 3.25 19.40
CA ILE A 217 0.52 2.44 18.60
C ILE A 217 0.66 3.04 17.20
N ALA A 218 -0.45 3.34 16.53
CA ALA A 218 -0.44 3.95 15.20
C ALA A 218 0.29 5.31 15.16
N SER A 219 0.39 6.02 16.27
CA SER A 219 1.16 7.27 16.38
C SER A 219 2.66 7.06 16.55
N GLY A 220 3.12 5.85 16.86
CA GLY A 220 4.53 5.51 17.09
C GLY A 220 5.13 4.59 16.01
N GLN A 221 4.44 4.38 14.91
CA GLN A 221 4.88 3.61 13.73
C GLN A 221 4.43 4.31 12.45
N TYR A 222 4.96 3.91 11.29
CA TYR A 222 4.55 4.50 10.00
C TYR A 222 3.72 3.54 9.13
N GLY A 223 3.65 2.26 9.46
CA GLY A 223 2.82 1.27 8.77
C GLY A 223 1.51 0.97 9.48
N GLY A 224 0.82 -0.05 9.00
CA GLY A 224 -0.43 -0.51 9.58
C GLY A 224 -0.25 -1.45 10.77
N ASN A 225 -1.29 -1.57 11.57
CA ASN A 225 -1.34 -2.54 12.66
C ASN A 225 -2.56 -3.45 12.54
N SER A 226 -2.46 -4.64 13.12
CA SER A 226 -3.57 -5.60 13.12
C SER A 226 -3.79 -6.16 14.52
N ILE A 227 -5.05 -6.40 14.82
CA ILE A 227 -5.52 -7.12 16.02
C ILE A 227 -6.42 -8.28 15.61
N THR A 228 -6.62 -9.25 16.50
CA THR A 228 -7.66 -10.26 16.37
C THR A 228 -8.77 -10.06 17.39
N ILE A 229 -9.99 -10.43 17.02
CA ILE A 229 -11.13 -10.45 17.93
C ILE A 229 -10.96 -11.47 19.07
N LYS A 230 -10.15 -12.51 18.88
CA LYS A 230 -9.84 -13.50 19.94
C LYS A 230 -9.31 -12.85 21.21
N HIS A 231 -8.54 -11.76 21.06
CA HIS A 231 -7.98 -11.05 22.22
C HIS A 231 -9.02 -10.24 23.02
N ILE A 232 -10.18 -9.92 22.42
CA ILE A 232 -11.26 -9.21 23.12
C ILE A 232 -12.45 -10.11 23.51
N ALA A 233 -12.57 -11.28 22.88
CA ALA A 233 -13.65 -12.23 23.12
C ALA A 233 -13.78 -12.66 24.60
N PRO A 234 -12.69 -12.91 25.37
CA PRO A 234 -12.79 -13.25 26.79
C PRO A 234 -13.55 -12.22 27.62
N PHE A 235 -13.48 -10.94 27.26
CA PHE A 235 -14.15 -9.86 28.00
C PHE A 235 -15.66 -9.84 27.80
N LEU A 236 -16.17 -10.45 26.71
CA LEU A 236 -17.61 -10.66 26.52
C LEU A 236 -18.14 -11.67 27.55
N ARG A 237 -17.38 -12.76 27.78
CA ARG A 237 -17.67 -13.72 28.86
C ARG A 237 -17.58 -13.07 30.23
N VAL A 238 -16.61 -12.18 30.45
CA VAL A 238 -16.50 -11.41 31.72
C VAL A 238 -17.75 -10.56 31.95
N SER A 239 -18.29 -9.89 30.92
CA SER A 239 -19.52 -9.11 31.03
C SER A 239 -20.73 -10.00 31.31
N TYR A 240 -20.88 -11.12 30.60
CA TYR A 240 -21.93 -12.07 30.86
C TYR A 240 -21.93 -12.55 32.34
N ASN A 241 -20.77 -13.01 32.81
CA ASN A 241 -20.61 -13.48 34.19
C ASN A 241 -20.97 -12.40 35.22
N LYS A 242 -20.53 -11.16 34.99
CA LYS A 242 -20.83 -10.00 35.84
C LYS A 242 -22.33 -9.74 35.93
N TYR A 243 -23.07 -9.82 34.83
CA TYR A 243 -24.51 -9.63 34.81
C TYR A 243 -25.23 -10.80 35.43
N PHE A 244 -24.83 -12.02 35.15
CA PHE A 244 -25.38 -13.22 35.73
C PHE A 244 -25.28 -13.19 37.28
N GLU A 245 -24.08 -12.91 37.81
CA GLU A 245 -23.87 -12.79 39.27
C GLU A 245 -24.80 -11.75 39.91
N LYS A 246 -24.98 -10.60 39.25
CA LYS A 246 -25.88 -9.52 39.71
C LYS A 246 -27.34 -9.93 39.70
N TYR A 247 -27.78 -10.69 38.69
CA TYR A 247 -29.20 -11.04 38.53
C TYR A 247 -29.58 -12.26 39.35
N LYS A 248 -28.72 -13.24 39.52
CA LYS A 248 -29.02 -14.43 40.36
C LYS A 248 -29.30 -14.10 41.83
N GLU A 249 -28.89 -12.95 42.32
CA GLU A 249 -29.25 -12.49 43.67
C GLU A 249 -30.73 -12.09 43.81
N LYS A 250 -31.42 -11.81 42.67
CA LYS A 250 -32.74 -11.22 42.66
C LYS A 250 -33.81 -12.06 41.93
N TYR A 251 -33.39 -12.95 41.05
CA TYR A 251 -34.24 -13.71 40.15
C TYR A 251 -33.91 -15.20 40.19
N SER A 252 -34.77 -16.04 39.60
CA SER A 252 -34.48 -17.46 39.39
C SER A 252 -33.22 -17.60 38.49
N LEU A 253 -32.54 -18.74 38.57
CA LEU A 253 -31.34 -18.98 37.74
C LEU A 253 -31.66 -18.85 36.25
N GLU A 254 -32.78 -19.40 35.80
CA GLU A 254 -33.23 -19.32 34.40
C GLU A 254 -33.41 -17.85 33.96
N MET A 255 -34.18 -17.08 34.74
CA MET A 255 -34.38 -15.64 34.47
C MET A 255 -33.03 -14.85 34.55
N ALA A 256 -32.16 -15.20 35.48
CA ALA A 256 -30.85 -14.55 35.61
C ALA A 256 -29.96 -14.81 34.38
N HIS A 257 -30.00 -16.03 33.81
CA HIS A 257 -29.33 -16.35 32.55
C HIS A 257 -29.88 -15.53 31.38
N GLU A 258 -31.22 -15.49 31.23
CA GLU A 258 -31.86 -14.74 30.14
C GLU A 258 -31.54 -13.25 30.21
N LEU A 259 -31.67 -12.62 31.36
CA LEU A 259 -31.36 -11.20 31.56
C LEU A 259 -29.85 -10.89 31.38
N ALA A 260 -28.97 -11.80 31.78
CA ALA A 260 -27.55 -11.63 31.60
C ALA A 260 -27.15 -11.72 30.14
N GLU A 261 -27.79 -12.63 29.40
CA GLU A 261 -27.60 -12.78 27.95
C GLU A 261 -28.04 -11.53 27.18
N ASP A 262 -29.28 -11.07 27.44
CA ASP A 262 -29.83 -9.86 26.81
C ASP A 262 -28.91 -8.65 27.06
N ARG A 263 -28.46 -8.48 28.31
CA ARG A 263 -27.59 -7.35 28.67
C ARG A 263 -26.19 -7.44 28.05
N MET A 264 -25.66 -8.66 27.97
CA MET A 264 -24.36 -8.89 27.27
C MET A 264 -24.49 -8.57 25.78
N LEU A 265 -25.56 -8.97 25.12
CA LEU A 265 -25.79 -8.67 23.69
C LEU A 265 -25.97 -7.18 23.42
N GLU A 266 -26.66 -6.44 24.32
CA GLU A 266 -26.70 -4.96 24.24
C GLU A 266 -25.31 -4.34 24.39
N GLU A 267 -24.48 -4.85 25.31
CA GLU A 267 -23.13 -4.38 25.53
C GLU A 267 -22.22 -4.72 24.34
N LEU A 268 -22.39 -5.90 23.72
CA LEU A 268 -21.72 -6.29 22.49
C LEU A 268 -21.95 -5.26 21.38
N LYS A 269 -23.21 -4.94 21.08
CA LYS A 269 -23.57 -3.95 20.06
C LYS A 269 -22.93 -2.60 20.32
N SER A 270 -23.01 -2.11 21.55
CA SER A 270 -22.45 -0.83 21.95
C SER A 270 -20.89 -0.82 21.88
N GLY A 271 -20.26 -1.92 22.28
CA GLY A 271 -18.81 -2.08 22.23
C GLY A 271 -18.27 -2.09 20.79
N ILE A 272 -18.92 -2.84 19.91
CA ILE A 272 -18.55 -2.88 18.47
C ILE A 272 -18.78 -1.52 17.83
N GLN A 273 -19.88 -0.85 18.12
CA GLN A 273 -20.12 0.52 17.65
C GLN A 273 -19.01 1.47 18.12
N THR A 274 -18.55 1.35 19.35
CA THR A 274 -17.46 2.16 19.89
C THR A 274 -16.17 1.95 19.10
N ILE A 275 -15.79 0.70 18.82
CA ILE A 275 -14.60 0.40 18.00
C ILE A 275 -14.70 1.06 16.63
N ARG A 276 -15.82 0.87 15.93
CA ARG A 276 -16.03 1.41 14.59
C ARG A 276 -15.93 2.94 14.55
N TYR A 277 -16.73 3.61 15.41
CA TYR A 277 -16.78 5.08 15.42
C TYR A 277 -15.43 5.69 15.82
N GLN A 278 -14.78 5.15 16.84
CA GLN A 278 -13.50 5.71 17.29
C GLN A 278 -12.41 5.52 16.23
N LEU A 279 -12.28 4.33 15.63
CA LEU A 279 -11.24 4.10 14.63
C LEU A 279 -11.49 4.86 13.32
N SER A 280 -12.74 5.20 13.00
CA SER A 280 -13.09 6.00 11.83
C SER A 280 -12.98 7.51 12.05
N THR A 281 -13.08 7.99 13.31
CA THR A 281 -13.13 9.43 13.62
C THR A 281 -11.90 9.96 14.34
N LEU A 282 -11.05 9.10 14.88
CA LEU A 282 -9.77 9.49 15.49
C LEU A 282 -8.73 9.77 14.40
N HIS A 283 -7.97 10.85 14.60
CA HIS A 283 -6.76 11.12 13.83
C HIS A 283 -5.53 10.88 14.70
N THR A 284 -4.57 10.15 14.16
CA THR A 284 -3.24 9.95 14.76
C THR A 284 -2.35 11.16 14.54
N SER A 285 -1.16 11.17 15.14
CA SER A 285 -0.13 12.19 14.87
C SER A 285 0.27 12.27 13.39
N ASN A 286 0.03 11.19 12.61
CA ASN A 286 0.36 11.11 11.19
C ASN A 286 -0.73 11.72 10.29
N GLY A 287 -1.70 12.45 10.86
CA GLY A 287 -2.72 13.18 10.12
C GLY A 287 -3.78 12.34 9.41
N GLN A 288 -3.94 11.08 9.80
CA GLN A 288 -4.93 10.15 9.25
C GLN A 288 -5.58 9.30 10.35
N SER A 289 -6.68 8.64 10.03
CA SER A 289 -7.25 7.59 10.89
C SER A 289 -6.24 6.46 11.09
N PRO A 290 -6.26 5.75 12.24
CA PRO A 290 -5.36 4.62 12.46
C PRO A 290 -5.48 3.60 11.33
N PHE A 291 -4.37 3.31 10.64
CA PHE A 291 -4.31 2.28 9.60
C PHE A 291 -4.36 0.90 10.25
N SER A 292 -5.56 0.46 10.63
CA SER A 292 -5.77 -0.75 11.43
C SER A 292 -6.61 -1.79 10.72
N THR A 293 -6.26 -3.06 10.95
CA THR A 293 -6.98 -4.25 10.51
C THR A 293 -7.51 -5.01 11.70
N ILE A 294 -8.77 -5.43 11.63
CA ILE A 294 -9.38 -6.34 12.60
C ILE A 294 -9.57 -7.70 11.93
N TYR A 295 -8.97 -8.70 12.53
CA TYR A 295 -9.05 -10.09 12.07
C TYR A 295 -10.24 -10.78 12.72
N LEU A 296 -11.15 -11.23 11.88
CA LEU A 296 -12.36 -11.94 12.25
C LEU A 296 -12.09 -13.43 12.09
N GLU A 297 -11.91 -14.13 13.19
CA GLU A 297 -11.65 -15.57 13.20
C GLU A 297 -12.49 -16.24 14.30
N ILE A 298 -12.84 -17.51 14.09
CA ILE A 298 -13.57 -18.34 15.05
C ILE A 298 -12.76 -19.62 15.23
N GLU A 299 -12.37 -19.93 16.45
CA GLU A 299 -11.65 -21.16 16.77
C GLU A 299 -12.64 -22.27 17.14
N GLU A 300 -12.88 -23.19 16.22
CA GLU A 300 -13.77 -24.33 16.46
C GLU A 300 -13.26 -25.19 17.63
N GLY A 301 -14.14 -25.42 18.62
CA GLY A 301 -13.79 -26.13 19.84
C GLY A 301 -12.97 -25.30 20.84
N GLY A 302 -12.65 -24.03 20.53
CA GLY A 302 -11.95 -23.11 21.42
C GLY A 302 -12.82 -22.70 22.63
N GLU A 303 -12.15 -22.21 23.68
CA GLU A 303 -12.84 -21.79 24.93
C GLU A 303 -13.86 -20.65 24.68
N PHE A 304 -13.55 -19.73 23.75
CA PHE A 304 -14.37 -18.53 23.46
C PHE A 304 -15.04 -18.57 22.10
N GLU A 305 -15.18 -19.76 21.50
CA GLU A 305 -15.77 -19.97 20.16
C GLU A 305 -17.11 -19.23 19.97
N ARG A 306 -17.97 -19.28 21.00
CA ARG A 306 -19.27 -18.59 20.96
C ARG A 306 -19.14 -17.08 20.94
N GLU A 307 -18.29 -16.54 21.80
CA GLU A 307 -18.05 -15.10 21.91
C GLU A 307 -17.39 -14.56 20.63
N GLU A 308 -16.45 -15.31 20.06
CA GLU A 308 -15.83 -15.00 18.77
C GLU A 308 -16.85 -14.93 17.64
N ALA A 309 -17.76 -15.93 17.57
CA ALA A 309 -18.83 -15.94 16.57
C ALA A 309 -19.79 -14.75 16.71
N LEU A 310 -20.20 -14.41 17.95
CA LEU A 310 -21.04 -13.25 18.22
C LEU A 310 -20.36 -11.93 17.81
N ILE A 311 -19.07 -11.78 18.09
CA ILE A 311 -18.31 -10.59 17.71
C ILE A 311 -18.15 -10.51 16.19
N CYS A 312 -17.84 -11.62 15.51
CA CYS A 312 -17.77 -11.70 14.05
C CYS A 312 -19.08 -11.24 13.41
N GLU A 313 -20.18 -11.82 13.84
CA GLU A 313 -21.52 -11.50 13.34
C GLU A 313 -21.85 -10.02 13.52
N GLU A 314 -21.70 -9.49 14.75
CA GLU A 314 -22.03 -8.09 15.04
C GLU A 314 -21.13 -7.10 14.29
N MET A 315 -19.84 -7.40 14.14
CA MET A 315 -18.91 -6.58 13.35
C MET A 315 -19.35 -6.48 11.88
N ILE A 316 -19.73 -7.60 11.28
CA ILE A 316 -20.16 -7.65 9.88
C ILE A 316 -21.53 -6.99 9.72
N LEU A 317 -22.49 -7.21 10.66
CA LEU A 317 -23.79 -6.56 10.65
C LEU A 317 -23.68 -5.04 10.67
N GLN A 318 -22.92 -4.50 11.62
CA GLN A 318 -22.74 -3.06 11.72
C GLN A 318 -22.00 -2.48 10.52
N ARG A 319 -21.02 -3.21 9.96
CA ARG A 319 -20.36 -2.78 8.74
C ARG A 319 -21.33 -2.75 7.55
N LEU A 320 -22.23 -3.73 7.43
CA LEU A 320 -23.26 -3.76 6.39
C LEU A 320 -24.22 -2.58 6.52
N GLU A 321 -24.60 -2.18 7.74
CA GLU A 321 -25.40 -0.98 8.00
C GLU A 321 -24.70 0.30 7.52
N GLY A 322 -23.38 0.38 7.71
CA GLY A 322 -22.56 1.54 7.37
C GLY A 322 -22.65 2.68 8.37
N MET A 323 -22.00 3.79 8.04
CA MET A 323 -22.06 5.04 8.81
C MET A 323 -22.90 6.10 8.09
N LYS A 324 -23.16 7.21 8.76
CA LYS A 324 -23.83 8.37 8.16
C LYS A 324 -22.91 9.56 8.16
N ASN A 325 -22.89 10.29 7.03
CA ASN A 325 -22.25 11.59 6.96
C ASN A 325 -23.06 12.66 7.71
N TYR A 326 -22.56 13.89 7.77
CA TYR A 326 -23.21 15.02 8.44
C TYR A 326 -24.60 15.40 7.86
N ARG A 327 -24.95 14.89 6.67
CA ARG A 327 -26.27 15.05 6.04
C ARG A 327 -27.22 13.88 6.34
N GLY A 328 -26.78 12.88 7.10
CA GLY A 328 -27.56 11.68 7.41
C GLY A 328 -27.60 10.64 6.29
N GLN A 329 -26.79 10.78 5.26
CA GLN A 329 -26.67 9.83 4.14
C GLN A 329 -25.70 8.72 4.51
N GLU A 330 -26.01 7.49 4.06
CA GLU A 330 -25.12 6.35 4.28
C GLU A 330 -23.82 6.50 3.48
N ILE A 331 -22.70 6.25 4.17
CA ILE A 331 -21.35 6.24 3.60
C ILE A 331 -20.62 4.94 3.94
N GLY A 332 -19.63 4.59 3.12
CA GLY A 332 -18.68 3.52 3.41
C GLY A 332 -17.63 3.98 4.42
N GLU A 333 -16.96 3.00 5.03
CA GLU A 333 -15.87 3.19 5.98
C GLU A 333 -14.58 2.62 5.40
N GLU A 334 -13.51 3.39 5.42
CA GLU A 334 -12.19 2.95 4.98
C GLU A 334 -11.51 2.09 6.06
N PHE A 335 -11.63 2.52 7.32
CA PHE A 335 -11.06 1.85 8.49
C PHE A 335 -12.11 1.61 9.60
N PRO A 336 -11.87 0.58 10.45
CA PRO A 336 -10.85 -0.46 10.34
C PRO A 336 -11.13 -1.39 9.15
N LYS A 337 -10.06 -1.88 8.52
CA LYS A 337 -10.16 -2.95 7.54
C LYS A 337 -10.61 -4.24 8.24
N LEU A 338 -11.50 -5.01 7.64
CA LEU A 338 -11.93 -6.30 8.16
C LEU A 338 -11.36 -7.41 7.28
N VAL A 339 -10.71 -8.39 7.89
CA VAL A 339 -10.23 -9.61 7.24
C VAL A 339 -10.89 -10.80 7.92
N TYR A 340 -11.60 -11.62 7.16
CA TYR A 340 -12.36 -12.77 7.65
C TYR A 340 -11.63 -14.06 7.28
N LEU A 341 -11.29 -14.84 8.30
CA LEU A 341 -10.66 -16.16 8.12
C LEU A 341 -11.72 -17.17 7.73
N LEU A 342 -11.57 -17.72 6.53
CA LEU A 342 -12.37 -18.84 6.03
C LEU A 342 -11.78 -20.15 6.53
N ASP A 343 -12.61 -20.95 7.21
CA ASP A 343 -12.27 -22.30 7.66
C ASP A 343 -13.43 -23.27 7.37
N GLU A 344 -13.25 -24.56 7.57
CA GLU A 344 -14.26 -25.59 7.23
C GLU A 344 -15.62 -25.32 7.87
N HIS A 345 -15.62 -24.96 9.16
CA HIS A 345 -16.85 -24.76 9.96
C HIS A 345 -17.63 -23.50 9.61
N ASN A 346 -17.04 -22.55 8.85
CA ASN A 346 -17.71 -21.31 8.49
C ASN A 346 -17.86 -21.09 6.97
N CYS A 347 -17.08 -21.79 6.14
CA CYS A 347 -17.07 -21.57 4.69
C CYS A 347 -17.76 -22.71 3.90
N LEU A 348 -17.79 -23.92 4.44
CA LEU A 348 -18.41 -25.05 3.76
C LEU A 348 -19.91 -25.11 4.06
N GLU A 349 -20.68 -25.54 3.06
CA GLU A 349 -22.14 -25.68 3.20
C GLU A 349 -22.50 -26.63 4.36
N GLY A 350 -23.36 -26.15 5.24
CA GLY A 350 -23.77 -26.88 6.46
C GLY A 350 -22.77 -26.74 7.63
N GLY A 351 -21.72 -25.98 7.48
CA GLY A 351 -20.84 -25.60 8.59
C GLY A 351 -21.60 -24.82 9.66
N LYS A 352 -21.18 -24.97 10.92
CA LYS A 352 -21.85 -24.35 12.08
C LYS A 352 -22.04 -22.84 11.95
N TYR A 353 -21.11 -22.16 11.26
CA TYR A 353 -21.06 -20.72 11.09
C TYR A 353 -21.12 -20.28 9.62
N ASP A 354 -21.64 -21.12 8.71
CA ASP A 354 -21.80 -20.78 7.29
C ASP A 354 -22.68 -19.55 7.08
N TYR A 355 -23.62 -19.30 8.00
CA TYR A 355 -24.49 -18.12 7.98
C TYR A 355 -23.71 -16.81 8.15
N ILE A 356 -22.58 -16.81 8.89
CA ILE A 356 -21.69 -15.63 9.01
C ILE A 356 -20.99 -15.35 7.68
N THR A 357 -20.55 -16.38 6.97
CA THR A 357 -19.97 -16.22 5.62
C THR A 357 -20.97 -15.69 4.60
N LYS A 358 -22.24 -16.16 4.67
CA LYS A 358 -23.32 -15.60 3.84
C LYS A 358 -23.60 -14.13 4.18
N LEU A 359 -23.54 -13.77 5.47
CA LEU A 359 -23.63 -12.37 5.91
C LEU A 359 -22.42 -11.55 5.42
N ALA A 360 -21.20 -12.11 5.45
CA ALA A 360 -20.01 -11.49 4.92
C ALA A 360 -20.10 -11.26 3.41
N ALA A 361 -20.60 -12.24 2.64
CA ALA A 361 -20.88 -12.10 1.21
C ALA A 361 -21.84 -10.93 0.94
N LYS A 362 -22.94 -10.84 1.70
CA LYS A 362 -23.89 -9.73 1.61
C LYS A 362 -23.25 -8.38 1.97
N CYS A 363 -22.40 -8.34 2.98
CA CYS A 363 -21.67 -7.12 3.36
C CYS A 363 -20.72 -6.69 2.24
N ASN A 364 -20.00 -7.63 1.65
CA ASN A 364 -19.04 -7.36 0.60
C ASN A 364 -19.70 -6.72 -0.63
N THR A 365 -20.89 -7.17 -1.04
CA THR A 365 -21.60 -6.57 -2.18
C THR A 365 -21.97 -5.10 -1.97
N LYS A 366 -22.01 -4.63 -0.73
CA LYS A 366 -22.44 -3.25 -0.38
C LYS A 366 -21.29 -2.38 0.14
N ARG A 367 -20.20 -2.99 0.70
CA ARG A 367 -19.23 -2.23 1.51
C ARG A 367 -17.75 -2.50 1.16
N LEU A 368 -17.42 -3.29 0.15
CA LEU A 368 -16.04 -3.68 -0.18
C LEU A 368 -15.31 -4.52 0.89
N VAL A 369 -15.96 -4.92 1.94
CA VAL A 369 -15.40 -5.70 3.06
C VAL A 369 -16.38 -6.79 3.49
N PRO A 370 -15.89 -7.87 4.16
CA PRO A 370 -14.50 -8.15 4.52
C PRO A 370 -13.67 -8.65 3.34
N ASP A 371 -12.32 -8.64 3.52
CA ASP A 371 -11.42 -9.45 2.73
C ASP A 371 -11.43 -10.88 3.29
N TYR A 372 -10.96 -11.83 2.49
CA TYR A 372 -10.98 -13.24 2.83
C TYR A 372 -9.59 -13.84 2.86
N GLN A 373 -9.26 -14.54 3.95
CA GLN A 373 -8.04 -15.32 4.09
C GLN A 373 -8.38 -16.79 4.30
N SER A 374 -7.73 -17.70 3.59
CA SER A 374 -7.97 -19.14 3.68
C SER A 374 -7.14 -19.78 4.79
N ALA A 375 -7.78 -20.32 5.82
CA ALA A 375 -7.11 -21.10 6.85
C ALA A 375 -6.41 -22.34 6.27
N LYS A 376 -7.02 -22.99 5.28
CA LYS A 376 -6.46 -24.17 4.60
C LYS A 376 -5.12 -23.86 3.95
N ILE A 377 -5.04 -22.77 3.18
CA ILE A 377 -3.82 -22.37 2.49
C ILE A 377 -2.79 -21.77 3.46
N MET A 378 -3.23 -20.98 4.44
CA MET A 378 -2.37 -20.46 5.49
C MET A 378 -1.66 -21.58 6.25
N ARG A 379 -2.40 -22.57 6.73
CA ARG A 379 -1.81 -23.73 7.45
C ARG A 379 -0.81 -24.50 6.59
N ARG A 380 -1.05 -24.62 5.28
CA ARG A 380 -0.07 -25.23 4.36
C ARG A 380 1.22 -24.42 4.27
N ASN A 381 1.11 -23.10 4.21
CA ASN A 381 2.24 -22.19 3.94
C ASN A 381 3.00 -21.78 5.21
N TYR A 382 2.37 -21.89 6.40
CA TYR A 382 2.93 -21.43 7.67
C TYR A 382 2.89 -22.51 8.76
N ASP A 383 3.25 -23.74 8.41
CA ASP A 383 3.47 -24.88 9.36
C ASP A 383 2.25 -25.18 10.26
N GLY A 384 1.05 -25.04 9.76
CA GLY A 384 -0.18 -25.30 10.50
C GLY A 384 -0.81 -24.07 11.16
N GLU A 385 -0.19 -22.91 11.05
CA GLU A 385 -0.59 -21.68 11.71
C GLU A 385 -1.49 -20.77 10.82
N THR A 386 -2.28 -19.94 11.50
CA THR A 386 -3.05 -18.85 10.89
C THR A 386 -2.82 -17.56 11.67
N PHE A 387 -2.70 -16.43 10.98
CA PHE A 387 -2.53 -15.12 11.58
C PHE A 387 -2.93 -14.01 10.60
N PRO A 388 -3.31 -12.83 11.06
CA PRO A 388 -3.71 -11.74 10.17
C PRO A 388 -2.54 -11.18 9.35
N PRO A 389 -2.83 -10.57 8.19
CA PRO A 389 -1.88 -9.69 7.56
C PRO A 389 -1.63 -8.46 8.43
N MET A 390 -0.42 -7.91 8.40
CA MET A 390 -0.11 -6.61 8.99
C MET A 390 -0.51 -5.50 8.01
N GLY A 391 -1.40 -4.62 8.43
CA GLY A 391 -1.90 -3.54 7.56
C GLY A 391 -2.61 -4.09 6.30
N CYS A 392 -2.08 -3.77 5.11
CA CYS A 392 -2.75 -4.15 3.85
C CYS A 392 -2.58 -5.62 3.50
N ARG A 393 -1.37 -6.18 3.45
CA ARG A 393 -1.08 -7.55 3.01
C ARG A 393 0.28 -8.12 3.41
N SER A 394 1.02 -7.44 4.31
CA SER A 394 2.32 -7.94 4.78
C SER A 394 2.15 -9.12 5.72
N HIS A 395 2.96 -10.16 5.56
CA HIS A 395 2.97 -11.32 6.43
C HIS A 395 4.34 -11.50 7.10
N LEU A 396 4.32 -12.01 8.34
CA LEU A 396 5.52 -12.35 9.07
C LEU A 396 6.07 -13.70 8.60
N SER A 397 7.39 -13.84 8.66
CA SER A 397 8.02 -15.16 8.53
C SER A 397 7.80 -16.00 9.80
N ASN A 398 7.83 -17.33 9.66
CA ASN A 398 7.76 -18.25 10.79
C ASN A 398 8.87 -17.93 11.81
N TRP A 399 8.49 -17.90 13.07
CA TRP A 399 9.41 -17.72 14.20
C TRP A 399 8.86 -18.44 15.43
N LYS A 400 9.74 -19.09 16.18
CA LYS A 400 9.41 -19.82 17.40
C LYS A 400 10.17 -19.24 18.58
N ASP A 401 9.49 -19.21 19.72
CA ASP A 401 10.10 -18.85 20.99
C ASP A 401 11.06 -19.94 21.51
N GLU A 402 11.65 -19.71 22.67
CA GLU A 402 12.59 -20.65 23.32
C GLU A 402 11.95 -22.00 23.68
N ASN A 403 10.62 -22.04 23.78
CA ASN A 403 9.85 -23.26 24.07
C ASN A 403 9.42 -23.99 22.79
N GLY A 404 9.73 -23.43 21.61
CA GLY A 404 9.35 -23.98 20.32
C GLY A 404 7.95 -23.62 19.85
N ASN A 405 7.26 -22.69 20.53
CA ASN A 405 5.94 -22.24 20.16
C ASN A 405 6.01 -21.11 19.13
N TYR A 406 5.09 -21.11 18.16
CA TYR A 406 4.94 -19.99 17.23
C TYR A 406 4.46 -18.75 17.97
N LYS A 407 5.04 -17.59 17.61
CA LYS A 407 4.58 -16.30 18.10
C LYS A 407 4.33 -15.40 16.89
N TRP A 408 3.12 -14.86 16.79
CA TRP A 408 2.69 -13.93 15.74
C TRP A 408 2.50 -12.53 16.29
N TYR A 409 1.70 -12.38 17.33
CA TYR A 409 1.43 -11.09 17.96
C TYR A 409 2.61 -10.57 18.77
N GLY A 410 2.80 -9.25 18.74
CA GLY A 410 4.00 -8.62 19.29
C GLY A 410 5.22 -8.70 18.35
N ARG A 411 4.99 -8.97 17.06
CA ARG A 411 6.04 -8.98 16.04
C ARG A 411 5.75 -7.94 14.96
N PHE A 412 6.78 -7.54 14.20
CA PHE A 412 6.71 -6.39 13.32
C PHE A 412 7.62 -6.51 12.10
N ASN A 413 7.38 -5.63 11.12
CA ASN A 413 8.22 -5.43 9.96
C ASN A 413 9.13 -4.22 10.16
N GLN A 414 10.43 -4.35 9.88
CA GLN A 414 11.41 -3.28 10.03
C GLN A 414 11.33 -2.26 8.89
N GLY A 415 10.91 -2.69 7.70
CA GLY A 415 10.77 -1.85 6.53
C GLY A 415 10.81 -2.62 5.21
N VAL A 416 10.58 -1.89 4.13
CA VAL A 416 10.40 -2.43 2.78
C VAL A 416 11.33 -1.71 1.80
N VAL A 417 11.88 -2.45 0.84
CA VAL A 417 12.53 -1.93 -0.37
C VAL A 417 11.95 -2.69 -1.56
N SER A 418 11.51 -1.98 -2.59
CA SER A 418 10.90 -2.62 -3.78
C SER A 418 11.79 -2.47 -5.01
N LEU A 419 11.96 -3.58 -5.73
CA LEU A 419 12.70 -3.68 -6.97
C LEU A 419 11.80 -3.35 -8.17
N ASN A 420 12.33 -2.58 -9.12
CA ASN A 420 11.71 -2.32 -10.42
C ASN A 420 12.11 -3.40 -11.43
N LEU A 421 11.30 -4.44 -11.59
CA LEU A 421 11.58 -5.53 -12.53
C LEU A 421 11.49 -5.09 -14.00
N VAL A 422 10.67 -4.09 -14.29
CA VAL A 422 10.55 -3.55 -15.65
C VAL A 422 11.84 -2.91 -16.08
N GLN A 423 12.48 -2.13 -15.22
CA GLN A 423 13.76 -1.50 -15.55
C GLN A 423 14.91 -2.50 -15.68
N VAL A 424 14.84 -3.67 -14.98
CA VAL A 424 15.76 -4.80 -15.22
C VAL A 424 15.63 -5.25 -16.68
N ALA A 425 14.41 -5.53 -17.13
CA ALA A 425 14.11 -5.99 -18.48
C ALA A 425 14.51 -4.97 -19.55
N LEU A 426 14.16 -3.70 -19.34
CA LEU A 426 14.52 -2.61 -20.26
C LEU A 426 16.05 -2.43 -20.39
N THR A 427 16.78 -2.57 -19.29
CA THR A 427 18.25 -2.50 -19.27
C THR A 427 18.88 -3.69 -19.98
N ALA A 428 18.29 -4.88 -19.85
CA ALA A 428 18.71 -6.10 -20.53
C ALA A 428 18.47 -6.05 -22.04
N ASN A 429 17.45 -5.31 -22.48
CA ASN A 429 17.12 -5.12 -23.90
C ASN A 429 16.98 -6.46 -24.65
N LYS A 430 16.12 -7.37 -24.12
CA LYS A 430 15.85 -8.72 -24.66
C LYS A 430 17.03 -9.72 -24.61
N ASP A 431 18.16 -9.35 -24.01
CA ASP A 431 19.26 -10.28 -23.75
C ASP A 431 18.99 -11.01 -22.43
N MET A 432 18.66 -12.31 -22.52
CA MET A 432 18.31 -13.12 -21.34
C MET A 432 19.49 -13.29 -20.37
N LYS A 433 20.73 -13.42 -20.88
CA LYS A 433 21.90 -13.52 -20.01
C LYS A 433 22.12 -12.23 -19.23
N LYS A 434 22.05 -11.11 -19.92
CA LYS A 434 22.18 -9.78 -19.33
C LYS A 434 21.03 -9.49 -18.33
N PHE A 435 19.84 -10.03 -18.57
CA PHE A 435 18.71 -9.90 -17.64
C PHE A 435 19.06 -10.45 -16.25
N TRP A 436 19.57 -11.66 -16.17
CA TRP A 436 19.96 -12.28 -14.90
C TRP A 436 21.14 -11.55 -14.24
N GLU A 437 22.14 -11.15 -15.01
CA GLU A 437 23.27 -10.37 -14.48
C GLU A 437 22.82 -9.02 -13.86
N VAL A 438 21.92 -8.30 -14.52
CA VAL A 438 21.35 -7.04 -14.03
C VAL A 438 20.42 -7.29 -12.83
N LEU A 439 19.65 -8.37 -12.84
CA LEU A 439 18.79 -8.73 -11.72
C LEU A 439 19.60 -8.98 -10.44
N ASP A 440 20.70 -9.76 -10.54
CA ASP A 440 21.58 -10.05 -9.41
C ASP A 440 22.23 -8.78 -8.85
N GLU A 441 22.77 -7.91 -9.73
CA GLU A 441 23.32 -6.62 -9.32
C GLU A 441 22.32 -5.78 -8.53
N ARG A 442 21.06 -5.75 -8.97
CA ARG A 442 20.02 -4.94 -8.34
C ARG A 442 19.48 -5.58 -7.07
N LEU A 443 19.51 -6.91 -6.96
CA LEU A 443 19.22 -7.61 -5.72
C LEU A 443 20.25 -7.28 -4.63
N ASP A 444 21.51 -7.18 -4.97
CA ASP A 444 22.56 -6.74 -4.04
C ASP A 444 22.30 -5.32 -3.52
N LEU A 445 21.91 -4.39 -4.40
CA LEU A 445 21.49 -3.03 -3.99
C LEU A 445 20.26 -3.05 -3.08
N CYS A 446 19.25 -3.88 -3.36
CA CYS A 446 18.08 -4.04 -2.51
C CYS A 446 18.45 -4.60 -1.14
N ARG A 447 19.34 -5.60 -1.09
CA ARG A 447 19.87 -6.15 0.16
C ARG A 447 20.55 -5.08 1.00
N GLU A 448 21.45 -4.32 0.39
CA GLU A 448 22.15 -3.23 1.08
C GLU A 448 21.15 -2.19 1.62
N ALA A 449 20.18 -1.78 0.83
CA ALA A 449 19.16 -0.84 1.23
C ALA A 449 18.30 -1.36 2.41
N LEU A 450 17.96 -2.65 2.43
CA LEU A 450 17.28 -3.30 3.56
C LEU A 450 18.17 -3.36 4.81
N MET A 451 19.47 -3.61 4.64
CA MET A 451 20.43 -3.57 5.75
C MET A 451 20.61 -2.16 6.32
N VAL A 452 20.51 -1.11 5.50
CA VAL A 452 20.47 0.28 6.00
C VAL A 452 19.29 0.48 6.94
N ARG A 453 18.09 0.00 6.57
CA ARG A 453 16.91 0.05 7.46
C ARG A 453 17.12 -0.67 8.77
N HIS A 454 17.67 -1.87 8.72
CA HIS A 454 18.00 -2.64 9.93
C HIS A 454 18.98 -1.87 10.83
N ASN A 455 20.04 -1.33 10.25
CA ASN A 455 21.08 -0.62 10.98
C ASN A 455 20.57 0.68 11.64
N LEU A 456 19.59 1.36 11.05
CA LEU A 456 18.97 2.56 11.63
C LEU A 456 18.17 2.25 12.90
N LEU A 457 17.72 1.00 13.09
CA LEU A 457 17.00 0.59 14.29
C LEU A 457 17.92 0.06 15.39
N LEU A 458 19.15 -0.36 15.06
CA LEU A 458 20.09 -0.89 16.06
C LEU A 458 20.46 0.15 17.11
N GLY A 459 20.53 -0.29 18.36
CA GLY A 459 20.87 0.55 19.50
C GLY A 459 19.76 1.46 20.00
N THR A 460 18.55 1.36 19.40
CA THR A 460 17.37 2.14 19.83
C THR A 460 16.96 1.74 21.26
N PRO A 461 16.81 2.72 22.18
CA PRO A 461 16.32 2.43 23.52
C PRO A 461 14.79 2.26 23.53
N SER A 462 14.30 1.42 24.43
CA SER A 462 12.85 1.17 24.62
C SER A 462 12.04 2.44 24.93
N ASP A 463 12.70 3.49 25.42
CA ASP A 463 12.09 4.78 25.75
C ASP A 463 11.53 5.55 24.54
N ILE A 464 11.98 5.22 23.33
CA ILE A 464 11.53 5.95 22.12
C ILE A 464 10.03 5.78 21.88
N SER A 465 9.50 4.61 22.23
CA SER A 465 8.06 4.30 22.15
C SER A 465 7.67 3.28 23.23
N PRO A 466 7.43 3.75 24.48
CA PRO A 466 7.18 2.85 25.61
C PRO A 466 5.99 1.89 25.38
N ILE A 467 4.94 2.33 24.71
CA ILE A 467 3.77 1.48 24.44
C ILE A 467 4.12 0.26 23.59
N HIS A 468 5.06 0.39 22.64
CA HIS A 468 5.54 -0.73 21.83
C HIS A 468 6.49 -1.63 22.63
N TRP A 469 7.47 -1.05 23.29
CA TRP A 469 8.63 -1.79 23.78
C TRP A 469 8.57 -2.15 25.27
N GLN A 470 7.90 -1.33 26.09
CA GLN A 470 7.86 -1.51 27.55
C GLN A 470 6.49 -1.97 28.09
N HIS A 471 5.40 -1.68 27.35
CA HIS A 471 4.04 -1.83 27.88
C HIS A 471 3.16 -2.82 27.10
N GLY A 472 3.79 -3.79 26.42
CA GLY A 472 3.11 -4.97 25.91
C GLY A 472 2.70 -4.94 24.43
N GLY A 473 2.79 -3.80 23.72
CA GLY A 473 2.43 -3.74 22.30
C GLY A 473 3.27 -4.72 21.45
N ILE A 474 4.57 -4.78 21.70
CA ILE A 474 5.52 -5.75 21.12
C ILE A 474 6.18 -6.57 22.24
N ALA A 475 6.69 -5.89 23.25
CA ALA A 475 7.47 -6.49 24.33
C ALA A 475 7.22 -5.77 25.66
N ARG A 476 7.86 -6.30 26.73
CA ARG A 476 7.90 -5.68 28.06
C ARG A 476 9.37 -5.54 28.49
N LEU A 477 10.12 -4.74 27.71
CA LEU A 477 11.51 -4.42 28.03
C LEU A 477 11.58 -3.42 29.19
N GLU A 478 12.70 -3.46 29.91
CA GLU A 478 12.99 -2.48 30.93
C GLU A 478 13.26 -1.09 30.30
N LYS A 479 13.07 -0.04 31.08
CA LYS A 479 13.37 1.32 30.66
C LYS A 479 14.83 1.48 30.27
N GLY A 480 15.12 2.03 29.08
CA GLY A 480 16.47 2.20 28.53
C GLY A 480 17.08 0.94 27.93
N GLU A 481 16.43 -0.22 28.04
CA GLU A 481 16.86 -1.44 27.38
C GLU A 481 16.78 -1.28 25.86
N LYS A 482 17.74 -1.88 25.15
CA LYS A 482 17.78 -1.79 23.69
C LYS A 482 16.89 -2.83 23.02
N ILE A 483 16.27 -2.44 21.90
CA ILE A 483 15.38 -3.31 21.12
C ILE A 483 16.14 -4.33 20.24
N ASP A 484 17.46 -4.31 20.22
CA ASP A 484 18.31 -5.14 19.35
C ASP A 484 17.94 -6.63 19.35
N PRO A 485 17.59 -7.28 20.48
CA PRO A 485 17.15 -8.67 20.47
C PRO A 485 15.90 -8.93 19.59
N LEU A 486 15.01 -7.93 19.46
CA LEU A 486 13.78 -8.02 18.67
C LEU A 486 14.01 -7.75 17.18
N LEU A 487 15.21 -7.35 16.79
CA LEU A 487 15.60 -7.11 15.39
C LEU A 487 16.30 -8.32 14.76
N LYS A 488 16.66 -9.34 15.55
CA LYS A 488 17.51 -10.48 15.15
C LYS A 488 16.76 -11.81 15.18
N ASN A 489 17.42 -12.84 14.67
CA ASN A 489 16.95 -14.23 14.71
C ASN A 489 15.56 -14.44 14.09
N GLY A 490 15.18 -13.60 13.13
CA GLY A 490 13.88 -13.70 12.45
C GLY A 490 12.67 -13.23 13.28
N TYR A 491 12.88 -12.63 14.47
CA TYR A 491 11.77 -12.10 15.29
C TYR A 491 10.97 -11.02 14.53
N SER A 492 11.66 -10.13 13.86
CA SER A 492 11.06 -9.14 12.95
C SER A 492 11.53 -9.37 11.51
N THR A 493 10.84 -8.78 10.54
CA THR A 493 11.06 -9.02 9.11
C THR A 493 11.53 -7.79 8.37
N LEU A 494 12.32 -8.01 7.33
CA LEU A 494 12.67 -7.07 6.27
C LEU A 494 12.01 -7.57 4.99
N SER A 495 11.35 -6.71 4.22
CA SER A 495 10.61 -7.13 3.03
C SER A 495 11.26 -6.66 1.74
N LEU A 496 11.60 -7.62 0.87
CA LEU A 496 11.94 -7.36 -0.53
C LEU A 496 10.64 -7.32 -1.32
N GLY A 497 10.28 -6.12 -1.80
CA GLY A 497 9.16 -5.92 -2.69
C GLY A 497 9.53 -5.98 -4.17
N TYR A 498 8.55 -6.08 -5.04
CA TYR A 498 8.75 -6.04 -6.50
C TYR A 498 7.50 -5.49 -7.20
N VAL A 499 7.69 -4.95 -8.41
CA VAL A 499 6.64 -4.35 -9.24
C VAL A 499 6.87 -4.70 -10.71
N GLY A 500 5.79 -4.92 -11.45
CA GLY A 500 5.81 -4.94 -12.92
C GLY A 500 6.17 -6.27 -13.55
N ILE A 501 5.68 -7.39 -13.04
CA ILE A 501 5.88 -8.72 -13.68
C ILE A 501 5.33 -8.74 -15.11
N TYR A 502 4.14 -8.16 -15.32
CA TYR A 502 3.53 -8.08 -16.66
C TYR A 502 4.42 -7.31 -17.64
N GLU A 503 4.82 -6.09 -17.29
CA GLU A 503 5.61 -5.24 -18.18
C GLU A 503 7.04 -5.77 -18.36
N MET A 504 7.60 -6.43 -17.35
CA MET A 504 8.89 -7.14 -17.46
C MET A 504 8.80 -8.24 -18.51
N THR A 505 7.76 -9.05 -18.49
CA THR A 505 7.54 -10.14 -19.45
C THR A 505 7.30 -9.60 -20.85
N GLN A 506 6.50 -8.55 -20.99
CA GLN A 506 6.29 -7.84 -22.25
C GLN A 506 7.62 -7.29 -22.82
N ALA A 507 8.45 -6.68 -21.99
CA ALA A 507 9.73 -6.10 -22.43
C ALA A 507 10.72 -7.18 -22.89
N MET A 508 10.77 -8.33 -22.23
CA MET A 508 11.71 -9.41 -22.56
C MET A 508 11.21 -10.32 -23.68
N LEU A 509 9.94 -10.76 -23.60
CA LEU A 509 9.38 -11.82 -24.48
C LEU A 509 8.36 -11.27 -25.49
N GLY A 510 7.75 -10.11 -25.23
CA GLY A 510 6.68 -9.54 -26.06
C GLY A 510 5.30 -10.20 -25.84
N VAL A 511 5.11 -10.90 -24.73
CA VAL A 511 3.87 -11.57 -24.36
C VAL A 511 3.47 -11.27 -22.93
N SER A 512 2.19 -11.46 -22.59
CA SER A 512 1.72 -11.36 -21.20
C SER A 512 2.28 -12.52 -20.37
N HIS A 513 2.47 -12.28 -19.06
CA HIS A 513 2.84 -13.31 -18.09
C HIS A 513 1.72 -14.35 -17.84
N THR A 514 0.53 -14.14 -18.38
CA THR A 514 -0.57 -15.11 -18.37
C THR A 514 -0.48 -16.15 -19.49
N THR A 515 0.41 -15.95 -20.46
CA THR A 515 0.72 -16.97 -21.49
C THR A 515 1.67 -18.03 -20.92
N GLU A 516 1.68 -19.24 -21.48
CA GLU A 516 2.53 -20.34 -21.01
C GLU A 516 4.02 -19.95 -20.92
N GLU A 517 4.57 -19.32 -21.95
CA GLU A 517 5.97 -18.86 -21.97
C GLU A 517 6.20 -17.72 -20.95
N GLY A 518 5.24 -16.79 -20.85
CA GLY A 518 5.31 -15.68 -19.94
C GLY A 518 5.20 -16.11 -18.46
N GLU A 519 4.33 -17.08 -18.18
CA GLU A 519 4.14 -17.67 -16.85
C GLU A 519 5.42 -18.40 -16.40
N GLU A 520 6.01 -19.22 -17.26
CA GLU A 520 7.25 -19.92 -16.94
C GLU A 520 8.37 -18.93 -16.59
N PHE A 521 8.55 -17.89 -17.39
CA PHE A 521 9.56 -16.86 -17.13
C PHE A 521 9.26 -16.08 -15.84
N ALA A 522 8.00 -15.67 -15.62
CA ALA A 522 7.61 -14.96 -14.39
C ALA A 522 7.87 -15.81 -13.15
N LEU A 523 7.56 -17.10 -13.16
CA LEU A 523 7.82 -18.02 -12.05
C LEU A 523 9.31 -18.24 -11.81
N GLN A 524 10.13 -18.32 -12.87
CA GLN A 524 11.60 -18.38 -12.72
C GLN A 524 12.14 -17.15 -12.01
N VAL A 525 11.71 -15.95 -12.42
CA VAL A 525 12.10 -14.69 -11.76
C VAL A 525 11.66 -14.66 -10.31
N MET A 526 10.41 -15.02 -10.03
CA MET A 526 9.87 -15.02 -8.69
C MET A 526 10.60 -15.99 -7.74
N ASN A 527 10.92 -17.18 -8.21
CA ASN A 527 11.71 -18.15 -7.44
C ASN A 527 13.13 -17.62 -7.18
N HIS A 528 13.75 -16.97 -8.16
CA HIS A 528 15.07 -16.33 -7.97
C HIS A 528 15.04 -15.24 -6.89
N LEU A 529 14.00 -14.40 -6.85
CA LEU A 529 13.81 -13.40 -5.78
C LEU A 529 13.62 -14.06 -4.41
N LYS A 530 12.86 -15.15 -4.35
CA LYS A 530 12.64 -15.92 -3.12
C LYS A 530 13.95 -16.55 -2.62
N ASP A 531 14.72 -17.17 -3.53
CA ASP A 531 15.99 -17.79 -3.21
C ASP A 531 17.01 -16.77 -2.67
N ALA A 532 17.01 -15.55 -3.21
CA ALA A 532 17.80 -14.44 -2.67
C ALA A 532 17.40 -14.11 -1.23
N CYS A 533 16.11 -13.99 -0.93
CA CYS A 533 15.63 -13.77 0.45
C CYS A 533 16.05 -14.91 1.38
N ASP A 534 15.96 -16.16 0.94
CA ASP A 534 16.32 -17.33 1.74
C ASP A 534 17.83 -17.41 1.98
N LEU A 535 18.64 -17.04 0.98
CA LEU A 535 20.08 -16.89 1.13
C LEU A 535 20.45 -15.82 2.17
N TRP A 536 19.82 -14.64 2.07
CA TRP A 536 20.07 -13.55 3.02
C TRP A 536 19.71 -13.91 4.45
N LYS A 537 18.59 -14.64 4.67
CA LYS A 537 18.23 -15.20 5.99
C LYS A 537 19.35 -16.09 6.54
N LYS A 538 19.85 -17.01 5.70
CA LYS A 538 20.89 -17.95 6.09
C LYS A 538 22.20 -17.25 6.45
N GLU A 539 22.58 -16.23 5.70
CA GLU A 539 23.84 -15.51 5.90
C GLU A 539 23.81 -14.55 7.08
N THR A 540 22.68 -13.91 7.34
CA THR A 540 22.57 -12.83 8.35
C THR A 540 21.88 -13.25 9.64
N GLY A 541 21.09 -14.31 9.59
CA GLY A 541 20.19 -14.70 10.70
C GLY A 541 18.99 -13.76 10.88
N LEU A 542 18.76 -12.81 9.95
CA LEU A 542 17.63 -11.88 9.99
C LEU A 542 16.41 -12.47 9.25
N GLY A 543 15.23 -11.99 9.55
CA GLY A 543 14.01 -12.34 8.83
C GLY A 543 13.89 -11.54 7.53
N PHE A 544 13.96 -12.20 6.38
CA PHE A 544 13.62 -11.59 5.08
C PHE A 544 12.38 -12.25 4.50
N GLY A 545 11.56 -11.49 3.78
CA GLY A 545 10.37 -12.01 3.11
C GLY A 545 10.19 -11.38 1.74
N LEU A 546 9.85 -12.22 0.74
CA LEU A 546 9.44 -11.72 -0.57
C LEU A 546 8.01 -11.19 -0.47
N TYR A 547 7.80 -9.97 -0.92
CA TYR A 547 6.58 -9.19 -0.68
C TYR A 547 6.00 -8.63 -1.99
N GLY A 548 4.80 -9.04 -2.31
CA GLY A 548 4.06 -8.43 -3.42
C GLY A 548 3.69 -6.99 -3.06
N THR A 549 4.50 -6.02 -3.47
CA THR A 549 4.37 -4.62 -3.05
C THR A 549 2.99 -4.03 -3.35
N PRO A 550 2.29 -3.42 -2.37
CA PRO A 550 1.13 -2.59 -2.65
C PRO A 550 1.63 -1.26 -3.22
N GLY A 551 1.63 -1.14 -4.55
CA GLY A 551 2.04 0.09 -5.20
C GLY A 551 0.91 1.10 -5.16
N GLU A 552 1.00 2.14 -4.34
CA GLU A 552 0.13 3.32 -4.43
C GLU A 552 0.64 4.25 -5.54
N SER A 553 1.50 5.18 -5.20
CA SER A 553 2.18 6.08 -6.14
C SER A 553 3.39 5.43 -6.84
N LEU A 554 3.95 4.36 -6.25
CA LEU A 554 5.16 3.69 -6.70
C LEU A 554 5.10 3.19 -8.15
N THR A 555 3.99 2.56 -8.55
CA THR A 555 3.81 2.04 -9.90
C THR A 555 3.86 3.15 -10.95
N SER A 556 3.28 4.31 -10.63
CA SER A 556 3.33 5.50 -11.49
C SER A 556 4.72 6.15 -11.49
N ARG A 557 5.39 6.19 -10.34
CA ARG A 557 6.73 6.72 -10.21
C ARG A 557 7.73 5.94 -11.08
N PHE A 558 7.73 4.61 -10.99
CA PHE A 558 8.62 3.77 -11.79
C PHE A 558 8.34 3.92 -13.29
N CYS A 559 7.08 3.84 -13.69
CA CYS A 559 6.69 4.01 -15.09
C CYS A 559 7.13 5.37 -15.65
N ARG A 560 6.95 6.46 -14.90
CA ARG A 560 7.38 7.81 -15.29
C ARG A 560 8.89 7.91 -15.50
N ILE A 561 9.68 7.36 -14.57
CA ILE A 561 11.15 7.38 -14.65
C ILE A 561 11.62 6.58 -15.85
N ASP A 562 11.09 5.37 -16.03
CA ASP A 562 11.51 4.49 -17.12
C ASP A 562 11.08 5.04 -18.48
N LYS A 563 9.89 5.64 -18.58
CA LYS A 563 9.44 6.34 -19.78
C LYS A 563 10.38 7.52 -20.15
N GLN A 564 10.88 8.25 -19.15
CA GLN A 564 11.88 9.31 -19.38
C GLN A 564 13.23 8.76 -19.86
N LYS A 565 13.65 7.60 -19.34
CA LYS A 565 14.96 7.01 -19.60
C LYS A 565 14.98 6.21 -20.91
N PHE A 566 13.97 5.42 -21.19
CA PHE A 566 13.92 4.47 -22.30
C PHE A 566 12.94 4.86 -23.42
N GLY A 567 12.14 5.90 -23.20
CA GLY A 567 11.09 6.30 -24.14
C GLY A 567 9.76 5.58 -23.90
N GLU A 568 8.81 5.83 -24.80
CA GLU A 568 7.51 5.16 -24.80
C GLU A 568 7.59 3.84 -25.56
N ILE A 569 7.28 2.75 -24.88
CA ILE A 569 7.33 1.39 -25.41
C ILE A 569 5.93 0.79 -25.21
N GLU A 570 5.32 0.31 -26.31
CA GLU A 570 3.99 -0.27 -26.32
C GLU A 570 3.88 -1.45 -25.34
N ASN A 571 2.79 -1.50 -24.56
CA ASN A 571 2.53 -2.46 -23.50
C ASN A 571 3.54 -2.49 -22.35
N VAL A 572 4.49 -1.54 -22.30
CA VAL A 572 5.50 -1.45 -21.22
C VAL A 572 5.45 -0.08 -20.55
N THR A 573 5.76 1.01 -21.29
CA THR A 573 5.84 2.37 -20.73
C THR A 573 4.82 3.32 -21.36
N ASP A 574 3.91 2.84 -22.16
CA ASP A 574 2.89 3.63 -22.87
C ASP A 574 1.77 4.17 -21.96
N ARG A 575 1.63 3.60 -20.75
CA ARG A 575 0.67 4.04 -19.72
C ARG A 575 1.33 4.96 -18.69
N MET A 576 0.56 5.38 -17.68
CA MET A 576 1.05 6.20 -16.55
C MET A 576 1.34 5.36 -15.29
N TYR A 577 1.28 4.04 -15.39
CA TYR A 577 1.46 3.11 -14.26
C TYR A 577 2.04 1.78 -14.75
N TYR A 578 2.64 1.03 -13.80
CA TYR A 578 2.98 -0.38 -13.94
C TYR A 578 2.00 -1.25 -13.15
N THR A 579 1.86 -2.50 -13.57
CA THR A 579 1.06 -3.50 -12.86
C THR A 579 1.65 -3.75 -11.47
N ASN A 580 0.79 -3.80 -10.47
CA ASN A 580 1.21 -4.15 -9.11
C ASN A 580 1.74 -5.59 -9.07
N SER A 581 2.95 -5.74 -8.54
CA SER A 581 3.54 -7.05 -8.24
C SER A 581 3.31 -8.10 -9.36
N TYR A 582 2.60 -9.18 -9.05
CA TYR A 582 2.31 -10.33 -9.93
C TYR A 582 0.91 -10.30 -10.56
N HIS A 583 0.09 -9.29 -10.28
CA HIS A 583 -1.31 -9.29 -10.73
C HIS A 583 -1.43 -9.39 -12.26
N VAL A 584 -2.49 -10.05 -12.70
CA VAL A 584 -2.94 -9.98 -14.09
C VAL A 584 -3.17 -8.51 -14.43
N HIS A 585 -2.73 -8.09 -15.64
CA HIS A 585 -2.88 -6.70 -16.05
C HIS A 585 -4.36 -6.30 -16.08
N VAL A 586 -4.67 -5.10 -15.61
CA VAL A 586 -6.06 -4.65 -15.36
C VAL A 586 -6.95 -4.58 -16.61
N THR A 587 -6.35 -4.57 -17.81
CA THR A 587 -7.07 -4.58 -19.10
C THR A 587 -7.22 -5.97 -19.69
N GLU A 588 -6.68 -7.00 -19.06
CA GLU A 588 -6.72 -8.36 -19.59
C GLU A 588 -8.05 -9.03 -19.24
N GLU A 589 -8.78 -9.46 -20.26
CA GLU A 589 -10.06 -10.13 -20.10
C GLU A 589 -9.83 -11.57 -19.62
N ILE A 590 -10.14 -11.84 -18.37
CA ILE A 590 -9.99 -13.13 -17.68
C ILE A 590 -11.14 -13.28 -16.67
N ASP A 591 -11.67 -14.48 -16.52
CA ASP A 591 -12.69 -14.69 -15.48
C ASP A 591 -12.07 -14.77 -14.06
N ALA A 592 -12.93 -14.61 -13.04
CA ALA A 592 -12.51 -14.57 -11.65
C ALA A 592 -11.77 -15.83 -11.19
N PHE A 593 -12.21 -16.99 -11.64
CA PHE A 593 -11.64 -18.26 -11.20
C PHE A 593 -10.30 -18.54 -11.88
N GLU A 594 -10.19 -18.26 -13.17
CA GLU A 594 -8.94 -18.37 -13.92
C GLU A 594 -7.89 -17.38 -13.38
N LYS A 595 -8.29 -16.13 -13.12
CA LYS A 595 -7.42 -15.13 -12.51
C LYS A 595 -6.91 -15.58 -11.13
N LEU A 596 -7.80 -16.01 -10.25
CA LEU A 596 -7.42 -16.47 -8.91
C LEU A 596 -6.54 -17.72 -8.98
N LYS A 597 -6.81 -18.64 -9.90
CA LYS A 597 -5.98 -19.81 -10.15
C LYS A 597 -4.58 -19.42 -10.62
N PHE A 598 -4.48 -18.53 -11.58
CA PHE A 598 -3.21 -18.04 -12.09
C PHE A 598 -2.39 -17.35 -10.98
N GLU A 599 -3.02 -16.42 -10.24
CA GLU A 599 -2.33 -15.66 -9.20
C GLU A 599 -1.97 -16.49 -7.96
N SER A 600 -2.66 -17.60 -7.68
CA SER A 600 -2.43 -18.43 -6.49
C SER A 600 -1.01 -18.97 -6.36
N GLN A 601 -0.35 -19.31 -7.46
CA GLN A 601 1.02 -19.82 -7.48
C GLN A 601 2.05 -18.77 -7.02
N PHE A 602 1.78 -17.49 -7.25
CA PHE A 602 2.63 -16.39 -6.77
C PHE A 602 2.47 -16.16 -5.26
N HIS A 603 1.30 -16.50 -4.67
CA HIS A 603 1.09 -16.47 -3.22
C HIS A 603 2.01 -17.45 -2.50
N ASP A 604 2.20 -18.65 -3.04
CA ASP A 604 3.07 -19.67 -2.47
C ASP A 604 4.57 -19.27 -2.50
N ILE A 605 4.92 -18.32 -3.35
CA ILE A 605 6.29 -17.79 -3.46
C ILE A 605 6.46 -16.51 -2.61
N SER A 606 5.47 -15.62 -2.61
CA SER A 606 5.51 -14.32 -1.93
C SER A 606 5.01 -14.39 -0.48
N LEU A 607 5.61 -15.25 0.33
CA LEU A 607 5.19 -15.50 1.72
C LEU A 607 5.40 -14.30 2.66
N GLY A 608 6.18 -13.28 2.28
CA GLY A 608 6.29 -12.02 3.02
C GLY A 608 5.09 -11.10 2.85
N GLY A 609 4.16 -11.46 1.97
CA GLY A 609 2.88 -10.76 1.78
C GLY A 609 2.37 -10.83 0.36
N CYS A 610 1.10 -11.15 0.24
CA CYS A 610 0.38 -11.29 -1.03
C CYS A 610 -1.10 -10.97 -0.83
N ILE A 611 -1.79 -10.60 -1.89
CA ILE A 611 -3.24 -10.48 -1.97
C ILE A 611 -3.64 -10.58 -3.46
N SER A 612 -4.77 -11.17 -3.74
CA SER A 612 -5.42 -11.10 -5.05
C SER A 612 -6.74 -10.35 -4.96
N TYR A 613 -7.25 -9.91 -6.09
CA TYR A 613 -8.55 -9.27 -6.15
C TYR A 613 -9.33 -9.71 -7.38
N VAL A 614 -10.64 -9.64 -7.28
CA VAL A 614 -11.55 -9.79 -8.41
C VAL A 614 -12.45 -8.55 -8.52
N GLU A 615 -12.52 -7.96 -9.71
CA GLU A 615 -13.45 -6.87 -10.01
C GLU A 615 -14.78 -7.47 -10.44
N VAL A 616 -15.84 -7.18 -9.69
CA VAL A 616 -17.19 -7.68 -9.97
C VAL A 616 -18.18 -6.53 -10.16
N PRO A 617 -19.25 -6.73 -10.95
CA PRO A 617 -20.33 -5.74 -11.06
C PRO A 617 -21.14 -5.67 -9.75
N ASP A 618 -22.28 -4.97 -9.77
CA ASP A 618 -23.23 -5.04 -8.66
C ASP A 618 -23.77 -6.45 -8.48
N MET A 619 -23.28 -7.14 -7.45
CA MET A 619 -23.64 -8.52 -7.09
C MET A 619 -24.75 -8.58 -6.04
N SER A 620 -25.38 -7.48 -5.68
CA SER A 620 -26.40 -7.42 -4.63
C SER A 620 -27.59 -8.35 -4.87
N LYS A 621 -27.86 -8.70 -6.14
CA LYS A 621 -28.91 -9.61 -6.57
C LYS A 621 -28.42 -11.02 -6.91
N ASN A 622 -27.14 -11.29 -6.79
CA ASN A 622 -26.53 -12.59 -7.13
C ASN A 622 -25.55 -13.04 -6.04
N LEU A 623 -26.01 -13.12 -4.80
CA LEU A 623 -25.21 -13.58 -3.67
C LEU A 623 -24.60 -14.97 -3.88
N PRO A 624 -25.32 -15.96 -4.50
CA PRO A 624 -24.73 -17.29 -4.74
C PRO A 624 -23.43 -17.24 -5.53
N ALA A 625 -23.28 -16.32 -6.50
CA ALA A 625 -22.03 -16.18 -7.24
C ALA A 625 -20.89 -15.64 -6.35
N VAL A 626 -21.20 -14.70 -5.43
CA VAL A 626 -20.21 -14.23 -4.46
C VAL A 626 -19.79 -15.36 -3.52
N GLU A 627 -20.74 -16.17 -3.04
CA GLU A 627 -20.47 -17.34 -2.20
C GLU A 627 -19.59 -18.37 -2.93
N GLN A 628 -19.78 -18.57 -4.24
CA GLN A 628 -18.91 -19.42 -5.05
C GLN A 628 -17.48 -18.88 -5.14
N ILE A 629 -17.30 -17.57 -5.33
CA ILE A 629 -15.98 -16.94 -5.31
C ILE A 629 -15.31 -17.11 -3.93
N ILE A 630 -16.06 -16.90 -2.84
CA ILE A 630 -15.53 -17.09 -1.48
C ILE A 630 -15.11 -18.53 -1.24
N ASN A 631 -15.94 -19.49 -1.66
CA ASN A 631 -15.60 -20.91 -1.57
C ASN A 631 -14.34 -21.26 -2.39
N TYR A 632 -14.21 -20.68 -3.60
CA TYR A 632 -13.00 -20.84 -4.41
C TYR A 632 -11.76 -20.27 -3.73
N ILE A 633 -11.87 -19.10 -3.08
CA ILE A 633 -10.79 -18.48 -2.30
C ILE A 633 -10.36 -19.45 -1.19
N TYR A 634 -11.29 -20.00 -0.42
CA TYR A 634 -10.96 -20.96 0.65
C TYR A 634 -10.11 -22.13 0.17
N HIS A 635 -10.45 -22.68 -1.02
CA HIS A 635 -9.79 -23.88 -1.53
C HIS A 635 -8.44 -23.62 -2.20
N ASN A 636 -8.23 -22.44 -2.78
CA ASN A 636 -7.19 -22.27 -3.80
C ASN A 636 -6.23 -21.10 -3.54
N ILE A 637 -6.62 -20.05 -2.80
CA ILE A 637 -5.79 -18.87 -2.68
C ILE A 637 -5.69 -18.39 -1.23
N GLN A 638 -4.50 -17.93 -0.84
CA GLN A 638 -4.22 -17.60 0.55
C GLN A 638 -5.03 -16.39 1.04
N TYR A 639 -5.12 -15.34 0.22
CA TYR A 639 -5.72 -14.07 0.61
C TYR A 639 -6.27 -13.33 -0.60
N ALA A 640 -7.55 -12.94 -0.55
CA ALA A 640 -8.18 -12.23 -1.65
C ALA A 640 -9.25 -11.23 -1.19
N GLU A 641 -9.51 -10.24 -2.05
CA GLU A 641 -10.58 -9.25 -1.92
C GLU A 641 -11.53 -9.31 -3.11
N ILE A 642 -12.79 -8.98 -2.88
CA ILE A 642 -13.81 -8.86 -3.92
C ILE A 642 -14.18 -7.39 -4.05
N ASN A 643 -13.93 -6.81 -5.22
CA ASN A 643 -14.11 -5.39 -5.48
C ASN A 643 -15.46 -5.12 -6.13
N THR A 644 -16.29 -4.38 -5.44
CA THR A 644 -17.56 -3.82 -5.92
C THR A 644 -17.44 -2.30 -6.12
N LYS A 645 -18.51 -1.65 -6.54
CA LYS A 645 -18.53 -0.20 -6.78
C LYS A 645 -19.60 0.48 -5.91
N PRO A 646 -19.37 0.65 -4.59
CA PRO A 646 -20.35 1.16 -3.64
C PRO A 646 -20.32 2.69 -3.51
N ASP A 647 -20.21 3.40 -4.64
CA ASP A 647 -20.11 4.85 -4.62
C ASP A 647 -21.45 5.52 -4.33
N VAL A 648 -21.41 6.75 -3.80
CA VAL A 648 -22.59 7.54 -3.46
C VAL A 648 -22.43 8.96 -3.97
N CYS A 649 -23.43 9.46 -4.71
CA CYS A 649 -23.56 10.88 -5.01
C CYS A 649 -24.48 11.55 -3.99
N PHE A 650 -23.94 12.44 -3.16
CA PHE A 650 -24.72 13.11 -2.11
C PHE A 650 -25.72 14.13 -2.66
N LYS A 651 -25.50 14.62 -3.90
CA LYS A 651 -26.39 15.59 -4.55
C LYS A 651 -27.72 14.99 -5.00
N CYS A 652 -27.70 13.78 -5.58
CA CYS A 652 -28.90 13.16 -6.14
C CYS A 652 -29.31 11.83 -5.47
N GLY A 653 -28.54 11.35 -4.50
CA GLY A 653 -28.79 10.07 -3.82
C GLY A 653 -28.46 8.83 -4.65
N TYR A 654 -27.77 8.98 -5.79
CA TYR A 654 -27.34 7.83 -6.59
C TYR A 654 -26.38 6.96 -5.80
N THR A 655 -26.62 5.66 -5.83
CA THR A 655 -25.71 4.62 -5.30
C THR A 655 -25.35 3.68 -6.44
N GLY A 656 -24.06 3.41 -6.60
CA GLY A 656 -23.51 2.61 -7.70
C GLY A 656 -22.22 3.22 -8.23
N GLU A 657 -21.75 2.77 -9.37
CA GLU A 657 -20.48 3.22 -9.93
C GLU A 657 -20.51 4.67 -10.39
N ILE A 658 -19.71 5.53 -9.74
CA ILE A 658 -19.34 6.85 -10.23
C ILE A 658 -18.22 6.68 -11.24
N LYS A 659 -18.31 7.38 -12.39
CA LYS A 659 -17.48 7.16 -13.56
C LYS A 659 -16.44 8.27 -13.74
N LEU A 660 -15.43 7.99 -14.55
CA LEU A 660 -14.45 8.96 -15.03
C LEU A 660 -14.82 9.42 -16.45
N ASP A 661 -14.65 10.69 -16.71
CA ASP A 661 -14.75 11.25 -18.06
C ASP A 661 -13.41 11.21 -18.81
N ASP A 662 -13.37 11.75 -20.03
CA ASP A 662 -12.17 11.77 -20.87
C ASP A 662 -11.03 12.64 -20.28
N ASP A 663 -11.36 13.58 -19.40
CA ASP A 663 -10.41 14.44 -18.69
C ASP A 663 -9.92 13.81 -17.37
N MET A 664 -10.29 12.54 -17.08
CA MET A 664 -9.99 11.81 -15.84
C MET A 664 -10.62 12.45 -14.60
N GLU A 665 -11.77 13.10 -14.74
CA GLU A 665 -12.55 13.64 -13.63
C GLU A 665 -13.74 12.75 -13.28
N TRP A 666 -13.94 12.54 -11.98
CA TRP A 666 -15.07 11.77 -11.48
C TRP A 666 -16.38 12.50 -11.69
N TYR A 667 -17.41 11.83 -12.23
CA TYR A 667 -18.73 12.36 -12.39
C TYR A 667 -19.83 11.35 -12.05
N CYS A 668 -20.94 11.84 -11.51
CA CYS A 668 -22.13 11.02 -11.25
C CYS A 668 -22.87 10.74 -12.56
N PRO A 669 -23.07 9.48 -12.98
CA PRO A 669 -23.77 9.16 -14.22
C PRO A 669 -25.25 9.54 -14.22
N ASN A 670 -25.86 9.74 -13.03
CA ASN A 670 -27.28 10.09 -12.91
C ASN A 670 -27.55 11.60 -13.02
N CYS A 671 -26.69 12.46 -12.45
CA CYS A 671 -26.93 13.91 -12.41
C CYS A 671 -25.80 14.79 -12.97
N GLY A 672 -24.71 14.18 -13.43
CA GLY A 672 -23.54 14.88 -13.98
C GLY A 672 -22.71 15.65 -12.93
N ASN A 673 -22.96 15.44 -11.64
CA ASN A 673 -22.20 16.10 -10.58
C ASN A 673 -20.71 15.71 -10.66
N LYS A 674 -19.81 16.70 -10.62
CA LYS A 674 -18.34 16.51 -10.60
C LYS A 674 -17.69 17.03 -9.31
N ASP A 675 -18.48 17.59 -8.40
CA ASP A 675 -18.00 18.08 -7.13
C ASP A 675 -17.62 16.91 -6.22
N LYS A 676 -16.32 16.79 -5.92
CA LYS A 676 -15.78 15.71 -5.11
C LYS A 676 -16.27 15.74 -3.65
N ASP A 677 -16.61 16.94 -3.15
CA ASP A 677 -17.16 17.09 -1.80
C ASP A 677 -18.62 16.65 -1.71
N GLU A 678 -19.29 16.50 -2.86
CA GLU A 678 -20.67 16.07 -3.00
C GLU A 678 -20.82 14.60 -3.45
N MET A 679 -19.72 13.81 -3.35
CA MET A 679 -19.72 12.38 -3.66
C MET A 679 -18.70 11.61 -2.83
N GLN A 680 -18.95 10.32 -2.64
CA GLN A 680 -17.97 9.38 -2.14
C GLN A 680 -17.66 8.34 -3.21
N VAL A 681 -16.42 8.28 -3.65
CA VAL A 681 -15.91 7.26 -4.56
C VAL A 681 -14.95 6.37 -3.79
N MET A 682 -15.27 5.09 -3.68
CA MET A 682 -14.47 4.13 -2.94
C MET A 682 -13.90 3.08 -3.88
N ARG A 683 -12.59 2.91 -3.87
CA ARG A 683 -11.90 1.88 -4.65
C ARG A 683 -10.86 1.16 -3.83
N ARG A 684 -10.70 -0.11 -4.13
CA ARG A 684 -9.58 -0.89 -3.63
C ARG A 684 -8.34 -0.66 -4.48
N THR A 685 -7.22 -0.54 -3.82
CA THR A 685 -5.90 -0.46 -4.46
C THR A 685 -4.96 -1.43 -3.76
N CYS A 686 -5.08 -2.74 -4.11
CA CYS A 686 -4.18 -3.78 -3.61
C CYS A 686 -4.12 -3.91 -2.08
N GLY A 687 -5.28 -4.06 -1.45
CA GLY A 687 -5.40 -4.22 0.01
C GLY A 687 -5.78 -2.96 0.76
N TYR A 688 -5.79 -1.79 0.11
CA TYR A 688 -6.32 -0.54 0.68
C TYR A 688 -7.72 -0.25 0.17
N ILE A 689 -8.50 0.44 0.98
CA ILE A 689 -9.67 1.18 0.54
C ILE A 689 -9.28 2.64 0.55
N GLY A 690 -9.28 3.28 -0.62
CA GLY A 690 -9.04 4.70 -0.77
C GLY A 690 -10.31 5.44 -1.18
N SER A 691 -10.33 6.74 -0.94
CA SER A 691 -11.38 7.65 -1.35
C SER A 691 -10.96 8.50 -2.56
N ASN A 692 -11.50 9.67 -2.75
CA ASN A 692 -11.38 10.51 -3.95
C ASN A 692 -9.97 11.08 -4.25
N MET A 693 -8.94 10.71 -3.48
CA MET A 693 -7.61 11.33 -3.54
C MET A 693 -6.56 10.39 -4.15
N TRP A 694 -6.69 10.10 -5.43
CA TRP A 694 -5.68 9.31 -6.16
C TRP A 694 -4.89 10.19 -7.13
N GLY A 695 -3.60 9.90 -7.26
CA GLY A 695 -2.77 10.46 -8.31
C GLY A 695 -3.21 10.00 -9.71
N LYS A 696 -2.82 10.74 -10.76
CA LYS A 696 -3.27 10.52 -12.16
C LYS A 696 -3.02 9.09 -12.67
N GLY A 697 -1.86 8.50 -12.36
CA GLY A 697 -1.55 7.14 -12.81
C GLY A 697 -2.44 6.09 -12.15
N ARG A 698 -2.75 6.23 -10.85
CA ARG A 698 -3.69 5.33 -10.17
C ARG A 698 -5.12 5.53 -10.68
N THR A 699 -5.52 6.75 -10.96
CA THR A 699 -6.82 7.04 -11.56
C THR A 699 -6.96 6.40 -12.95
N GLN A 700 -5.90 6.45 -13.78
CA GLN A 700 -5.88 5.76 -15.08
C GLN A 700 -6.00 4.24 -14.90
N GLU A 701 -5.24 3.65 -13.98
CA GLU A 701 -5.31 2.21 -13.70
C GLU A 701 -6.73 1.78 -13.29
N ILE A 702 -7.37 2.52 -12.37
CA ILE A 702 -8.74 2.26 -11.93
C ILE A 702 -9.73 2.36 -13.10
N SER A 703 -9.57 3.34 -13.99
CA SER A 703 -10.47 3.53 -15.15
C SER A 703 -10.39 2.41 -16.17
N GLN A 704 -9.23 1.73 -16.24
CA GLN A 704 -8.96 0.68 -17.21
C GLN A 704 -9.27 -0.74 -16.71
N ARG A 705 -9.69 -0.89 -15.45
CA ARG A 705 -10.02 -2.19 -14.88
C ARG A 705 -11.21 -2.83 -15.58
N VAL A 706 -11.02 -4.03 -16.11
CA VAL A 706 -12.09 -4.87 -16.63
C VAL A 706 -12.77 -5.68 -15.53
N LEU A 707 -14.00 -6.12 -15.78
CA LEU A 707 -14.72 -7.00 -14.87
C LEU A 707 -14.28 -8.46 -15.12
N HIS A 708 -14.09 -9.20 -14.04
CA HIS A 708 -13.74 -10.63 -14.08
C HIS A 708 -15.01 -11.47 -13.96
N LEU A 709 -15.68 -11.71 -15.09
CA LEU A 709 -16.97 -12.43 -15.16
C LEU A 709 -16.86 -13.72 -15.95
#